data_8f0ef58a7c80c522acfef5488f2a53ef
#
_entry.id   8f0ef58a7c80c522acfef5488f2a53ef
#
_cell.length_a   1.000
_cell.length_b   1.000
_cell.length_c   1.000
_cell.angle_alpha   90.00
_cell.angle_beta   90.00
_cell.angle_gamma   90.00
#
_symmetry.space_group_name_H-M   'P 1'
#
loop_
_entity.id
_entity.type
_entity.pdbx_description
1 polymer ?
#
loop_
_entity_poly.entity_id
_entity_poly.type
_entity_poly.pdbx_seq_one_letter_code
_entity_poly.pdbx_strand_id
1 'polypeptide(L)'
;QFRAFWETQQPEASKTRVIIPVFNCRDIFDRIIGAIDERQEDYVWTLDSAPSLENYTVSVYSPKFKDAINPDADNLTSWFRDWQIILRRNVPCSVVTMQYGNVETAYGTVNIKPIDSPFSYLADILADGNLLIEKWQSNDFWSRVVNCTSHYAAKTASFDKVVLDALNVNEFDFVSVAARWGTLNDFQKNLVWLWYRVYPTDEYYSYACKKASCVSEIPEKIRDEILLISNRSDRWIEERMAAVRALSFHSFDDSYFALMDKLPLDETKLKLLTYQTHEEKTYAVKVISNMLRDGAEPSAIATTLLERDYPSLASYMKDEMGCDDVIDEYMAWYRKNKIINRYPGDYPVQMTFDRFDARYKLMHKLQGQDCVSFWIDGFGSEYTPLFLHELKVRGIVPESVKLATALLPTETEYNHQWDEHDSMAIKWDRLDSFSHKGMPDDKSYYSCIVHQLSVFSDAAKKVEELLENHEYVVVTGDHGSSRFAALAFHQENVIPISAPKKSTVRSFGRFCELDDNTGDIIALPHTVLATSNGKRYLVMDNYQHFSVSGNAAGGNTDEHDVVGEIHGGNTAEERLVSVIVIKRKQPLPPVTCKPKGGLFVTKKNGHVEKNLQFSRPISTLEVSYDNKEATCTMNADGAWLVILDGVTTDDITLSVIANGRLLPNVTLKVKTQGISKNDDPFGGVGL
;
A
#
# COMPACT_ATOMS: atom_id res chain seq x y z
N GLN A 1 30.87 -62.80 59.51
CA GLN A 1 32.30 -62.40 59.52
C GLN A 1 32.41 -60.87 59.55
N PHE A 2 31.69 -60.14 58.75
CA PHE A 2 31.76 -58.67 58.73
C PHE A 2 31.33 -58.06 60.05
N ARG A 3 30.25 -58.52 60.63
CA ARG A 3 29.75 -58.07 61.93
C ARG A 3 30.71 -58.40 63.04
N ALA A 4 31.31 -59.60 63.05
CA ALA A 4 32.31 -59.97 64.02
C ALA A 4 33.62 -59.14 63.88
N PHE A 5 33.99 -58.80 62.65
CA PHE A 5 35.10 -57.92 62.41
C PHE A 5 34.82 -56.50 62.88
N TRP A 6 33.63 -56.01 62.64
CA TRP A 6 33.19 -54.69 63.08
C TRP A 6 33.14 -54.55 64.59
N GLU A 7 32.65 -55.57 65.26
CA GLU A 7 32.55 -55.61 66.72
C GLU A 7 33.91 -55.74 67.40
N THR A 8 34.89 -56.33 66.74
CA THR A 8 36.24 -56.55 67.29
C THR A 8 37.26 -55.48 66.97
N GLN A 9 37.01 -54.70 65.96
CA GLN A 9 37.89 -53.59 65.51
C GLN A 9 37.26 -52.24 65.83
N GLN A 10 36.95 -51.98 67.13
CA GLN A 10 36.70 -50.62 67.54
C GLN A 10 38.01 -49.83 67.45
N PRO A 11 38.17 -48.93 66.55
CA PRO A 11 39.38 -48.11 66.54
C PRO A 11 39.35 -47.30 67.83
N GLU A 12 40.35 -47.43 68.62
CA GLU A 12 40.72 -46.38 69.57
C GLU A 12 40.66 -45.03 68.82
N ALA A 13 40.25 -43.99 69.49
CA ALA A 13 40.08 -42.66 68.97
C ALA A 13 41.41 -42.07 68.34
N SER A 14 42.05 -42.87 67.55
CA SER A 14 43.28 -42.52 66.79
C SER A 14 42.88 -42.05 65.39
N LYS A 15 43.56 -41.08 64.91
CA LYS A 15 43.46 -40.34 63.67
C LYS A 15 43.56 -41.20 62.39
N THR A 16 43.33 -42.51 62.42
CA THR A 16 43.49 -43.43 61.28
C THR A 16 42.15 -43.78 60.67
N ARG A 17 41.95 -43.47 59.39
CA ARG A 17 40.81 -43.93 58.60
C ARG A 17 41.05 -45.36 58.14
N VAL A 18 40.16 -46.27 58.42
CA VAL A 18 40.21 -47.64 57.94
C VAL A 18 39.18 -47.78 56.83
N ILE A 19 39.61 -48.15 55.63
CA ILE A 19 38.72 -48.47 54.50
C ILE A 19 38.68 -49.98 54.38
N ILE A 20 37.47 -50.56 54.46
CA ILE A 20 37.26 -52.00 54.35
C ILE A 20 36.55 -52.27 53.00
N PRO A 21 37.28 -52.73 51.95
CA PRO A 21 36.68 -53.10 50.70
C PRO A 21 35.98 -54.46 50.83
N VAL A 22 34.70 -54.53 50.46
CA VAL A 22 33.92 -55.73 50.41
C VAL A 22 33.46 -55.98 48.97
N PHE A 23 33.83 -57.13 48.38
CA PHE A 23 33.57 -57.41 46.95
C PHE A 23 32.44 -58.48 46.82
N ASN A 24 31.65 -58.34 45.74
CA ASN A 24 30.60 -59.29 45.31
C ASN A 24 29.54 -59.60 46.38
N CYS A 25 29.21 -58.66 47.23
CA CYS A 25 28.25 -58.82 48.33
C CYS A 25 27.05 -57.91 48.23
N ARG A 26 26.76 -57.37 47.05
CA ARG A 26 25.68 -56.38 46.84
C ARG A 26 24.33 -56.90 47.30
N ASP A 27 23.94 -58.08 46.82
CA ASP A 27 22.63 -58.68 47.17
C ASP A 27 22.45 -58.95 48.66
N ILE A 28 23.57 -59.22 49.33
CA ILE A 28 23.58 -59.42 50.79
C ILE A 28 23.51 -58.10 51.49
N PHE A 29 24.22 -57.12 50.99
CA PHE A 29 24.28 -55.78 51.55
C PHE A 29 22.95 -55.03 51.44
N ASP A 30 22.28 -55.11 50.27
CA ASP A 30 20.99 -54.49 50.06
C ASP A 30 19.90 -55.06 51.01
N ARG A 31 20.06 -56.33 51.45
CA ARG A 31 19.17 -56.92 52.46
C ARG A 31 19.49 -56.44 53.90
N ILE A 32 20.68 -55.98 54.13
CA ILE A 32 21.17 -55.58 55.45
C ILE A 32 21.07 -54.08 55.64
N ILE A 33 21.09 -53.31 54.58
CA ILE A 33 21.21 -51.85 54.62
C ILE A 33 20.07 -51.21 55.40
N GLY A 34 18.84 -51.81 55.36
CA GLY A 34 17.73 -51.36 56.13
C GLY A 34 17.86 -51.64 57.64
N ALA A 35 18.93 -52.32 58.08
CA ALA A 35 19.21 -52.56 59.50
C ALA A 35 20.45 -51.73 60.01
N ILE A 36 21.01 -50.87 59.15
CA ILE A 36 22.12 -49.98 59.51
C ILE A 36 21.49 -48.70 60.10
N ASP A 37 22.03 -48.27 61.26
CA ASP A 37 21.61 -47.02 61.91
C ASP A 37 21.91 -45.84 60.98
N GLU A 38 20.99 -44.90 60.84
CA GLU A 38 21.12 -43.70 60.04
C GLU A 38 22.48 -42.98 60.22
N ARG A 39 23.04 -43.04 61.43
CA ARG A 39 24.38 -42.47 61.74
C ARG A 39 25.54 -43.26 61.10
N GLN A 40 25.29 -44.44 60.61
CA GLN A 40 26.32 -45.31 59.99
C GLN A 40 26.25 -45.25 58.45
N GLU A 41 25.17 -44.76 57.91
CA GLU A 41 25.01 -44.63 56.45
C GLU A 41 26.10 -43.74 55.83
N ASP A 42 26.53 -42.71 56.54
CA ASP A 42 27.57 -41.79 56.05
C ASP A 42 28.96 -42.46 55.88
N TYR A 43 29.12 -43.65 56.44
CA TYR A 43 30.42 -44.37 56.40
C TYR A 43 30.38 -45.58 55.46
N VAL A 44 29.25 -45.87 54.84
CA VAL A 44 29.12 -47.04 53.97
C VAL A 44 28.94 -46.56 52.54
N TRP A 45 29.94 -46.84 51.76
CA TRP A 45 29.90 -46.50 50.32
C TRP A 45 29.74 -47.76 49.49
N THR A 46 28.67 -47.84 48.74
CA THR A 46 28.47 -48.89 47.73
C THR A 46 29.06 -48.43 46.43
N LEU A 47 30.13 -49.08 46.00
CA LEU A 47 30.64 -49.00 44.65
C LEU A 47 29.83 -49.97 43.79
N ASP A 48 28.87 -49.50 43.06
CA ASP A 48 28.33 -50.27 41.97
C ASP A 48 29.45 -50.48 40.95
N SER A 49 29.36 -51.56 40.16
CA SER A 49 30.17 -51.67 38.94
C SER A 49 29.91 -50.37 38.16
N ALA A 50 30.89 -49.51 38.20
CA ALA A 50 30.75 -48.24 37.53
C ALA A 50 30.37 -48.51 36.08
N PRO A 51 29.29 -47.94 35.55
CA PRO A 51 29.08 -48.01 34.14
C PRO A 51 30.36 -47.55 33.48
N SER A 52 30.78 -48.32 32.47
CA SER A 52 31.95 -47.98 31.68
C SER A 52 31.85 -46.53 31.28
N LEU A 53 32.84 -45.71 31.55
CA LEU A 53 32.94 -44.33 31.09
C LEU A 53 33.24 -44.23 29.60
N GLU A 54 33.36 -45.41 28.93
CA GLU A 54 33.51 -45.47 27.48
C GLU A 54 32.33 -44.73 26.85
N ASN A 55 32.63 -43.76 26.01
CA ASN A 55 31.68 -42.85 25.36
C ASN A 55 30.95 -41.83 26.24
N TYR A 56 31.37 -41.67 27.54
CA TYR A 56 30.78 -40.61 28.36
C TYR A 56 31.41 -39.27 27.94
N THR A 57 30.53 -38.30 27.66
CA THR A 57 30.94 -36.95 27.24
C THR A 57 30.54 -35.92 28.26
N VAL A 58 31.44 -35.06 28.66
CA VAL A 58 31.23 -33.90 29.53
C VAL A 58 31.34 -32.63 28.70
N SER A 59 30.32 -31.82 28.69
CA SER A 59 30.35 -30.48 28.08
C SER A 59 31.12 -29.52 29.02
N VAL A 60 32.25 -29.01 28.57
CA VAL A 60 33.10 -28.11 29.34
C VAL A 60 32.99 -26.70 28.79
N TYR A 61 32.31 -25.85 29.54
CA TYR A 61 32.01 -24.48 29.16
C TYR A 61 33.14 -23.53 29.57
N SER A 62 33.49 -22.63 28.67
CA SER A 62 34.35 -21.50 29.00
C SER A 62 33.76 -20.65 30.10
N PRO A 63 34.56 -20.08 31.04
CA PRO A 63 34.08 -19.20 32.10
C PRO A 63 33.25 -18.00 31.62
N LYS A 64 33.41 -17.57 30.36
CA LYS A 64 32.60 -16.49 29.75
C LYS A 64 31.12 -16.82 29.65
N PHE A 65 30.71 -18.10 29.70
CA PHE A 65 29.32 -18.54 29.67
C PHE A 65 28.76 -18.86 31.06
N LYS A 66 29.53 -18.61 32.15
CA LYS A 66 29.13 -18.97 33.51
C LYS A 66 27.78 -18.43 33.92
N ASP A 67 27.46 -17.19 33.54
CA ASP A 67 26.22 -16.52 33.89
C ASP A 67 25.03 -16.98 33.01
N ALA A 68 25.30 -17.67 31.91
CA ALA A 68 24.31 -18.13 30.96
C ALA A 68 23.88 -19.59 31.17
N ILE A 69 24.53 -20.32 32.07
CA ILE A 69 24.24 -21.71 32.37
C ILE A 69 24.16 -21.95 33.87
N ASN A 70 23.50 -23.05 34.27
CA ASN A 70 23.56 -23.58 35.62
C ASN A 70 24.36 -24.90 35.56
N PRO A 71 25.68 -24.89 35.77
CA PRO A 71 26.51 -26.06 35.58
C PRO A 71 26.26 -27.09 36.68
N ASP A 72 26.42 -28.38 36.36
CA ASP A 72 26.33 -29.47 37.31
C ASP A 72 27.50 -29.45 38.29
N ALA A 73 28.66 -28.89 37.89
CA ALA A 73 29.81 -28.68 38.73
C ALA A 73 30.60 -27.45 38.31
N ASP A 74 31.16 -26.73 39.26
CA ASP A 74 31.96 -25.51 39.02
C ASP A 74 33.31 -25.76 38.32
N ASN A 75 33.83 -26.99 38.39
CA ASN A 75 35.10 -27.40 37.76
C ASN A 75 35.18 -28.93 37.68
N LEU A 76 36.14 -29.44 36.92
CA LEU A 76 36.37 -30.87 36.75
C LEU A 76 36.68 -31.59 38.08
N THR A 77 37.35 -30.96 39.01
CA THR A 77 37.64 -31.57 40.32
C THR A 77 36.36 -31.78 41.13
N SER A 78 35.47 -30.79 41.17
CA SER A 78 34.18 -30.95 41.82
C SER A 78 33.33 -32.01 41.09
N TRP A 79 33.34 -32.02 39.75
CA TRP A 79 32.67 -33.03 38.97
C TRP A 79 33.18 -34.45 39.30
N PHE A 80 34.49 -34.66 39.35
CA PHE A 80 35.10 -35.96 39.70
C PHE A 80 34.72 -36.41 41.12
N ARG A 81 34.59 -35.47 42.06
CA ARG A 81 34.18 -35.81 43.43
C ARG A 81 32.72 -36.30 43.46
N ASP A 82 31.83 -35.68 42.69
CA ASP A 82 30.40 -35.91 42.73
C ASP A 82 29.87 -36.73 41.51
N TRP A 83 30.78 -37.23 40.65
CA TRP A 83 30.49 -37.85 39.37
C TRP A 83 29.50 -39.01 39.43
N GLN A 84 29.56 -39.83 40.46
CA GLN A 84 28.65 -40.97 40.64
C GLN A 84 27.21 -40.51 40.86
N ILE A 85 27.00 -39.41 41.55
CA ILE A 85 25.67 -38.82 41.76
C ILE A 85 25.18 -38.21 40.46
N ILE A 86 26.08 -37.55 39.75
CA ILE A 86 25.77 -36.89 38.48
C ILE A 86 25.41 -37.92 37.40
N LEU A 87 26.19 -39.01 37.27
CA LEU A 87 25.92 -40.11 36.34
C LEU A 87 24.57 -40.80 36.59
N ARG A 88 24.16 -40.98 37.86
CA ARG A 88 22.88 -41.61 38.21
C ARG A 88 21.66 -40.81 37.77
N ARG A 89 21.79 -39.52 37.55
CA ARG A 89 20.75 -38.67 37.03
C ARG A 89 20.49 -38.90 35.51
N ASN A 90 21.36 -39.63 34.82
CA ASN A 90 21.31 -39.94 33.40
C ASN A 90 21.04 -38.72 32.50
N VAL A 91 21.58 -37.58 32.86
CA VAL A 91 21.48 -36.32 32.11
C VAL A 91 22.89 -35.92 31.64
N PRO A 92 23.01 -35.22 30.52
CA PRO A 92 24.29 -34.64 30.09
C PRO A 92 24.86 -33.76 31.20
N CYS A 93 26.13 -33.94 31.50
CA CYS A 93 26.80 -33.16 32.54
C CYS A 93 27.49 -31.94 31.94
N SER A 94 27.37 -30.80 32.61
CA SER A 94 27.99 -29.53 32.25
C SER A 94 28.94 -29.07 33.35
N VAL A 95 30.12 -28.60 32.94
CA VAL A 95 31.18 -28.10 33.85
C VAL A 95 31.74 -26.80 33.32
N VAL A 96 32.04 -25.85 34.20
CA VAL A 96 32.67 -24.58 33.86
C VAL A 96 34.13 -24.60 34.19
N THR A 97 35.02 -24.61 33.20
CA THR A 97 36.47 -24.59 33.42
C THR A 97 37.23 -24.10 32.17
N MET A 98 38.50 -23.73 32.36
CA MET A 98 39.45 -23.45 31.28
C MET A 98 40.23 -24.69 30.84
N GLN A 99 39.99 -25.85 31.43
CA GLN A 99 40.71 -27.09 31.11
C GLN A 99 40.02 -27.83 29.98
N TYR A 100 40.71 -28.05 28.88
CA TYR A 100 40.22 -28.78 27.72
C TYR A 100 41.14 -29.98 27.46
N GLY A 101 40.55 -31.07 27.00
CA GLY A 101 41.24 -32.33 26.70
C GLY A 101 40.55 -33.50 27.39
N ASN A 102 40.67 -34.70 26.79
CA ASN A 102 40.11 -35.91 27.41
C ASN A 102 40.81 -36.26 28.71
N VAL A 103 40.04 -36.80 29.64
CA VAL A 103 40.53 -37.18 30.94
C VAL A 103 40.43 -38.69 31.09
N GLU A 104 41.60 -39.33 31.33
CA GLU A 104 41.69 -40.76 31.61
C GLU A 104 41.38 -41.01 33.09
N THR A 105 40.60 -41.99 33.36
CA THR A 105 40.25 -42.44 34.70
C THR A 105 40.45 -43.96 34.83
N ALA A 106 40.41 -44.45 36.06
CA ALA A 106 40.45 -45.89 36.29
C ALA A 106 39.30 -46.72 35.67
N TYR A 107 38.24 -46.03 35.21
CA TYR A 107 37.02 -46.60 34.71
C TYR A 107 36.80 -46.36 33.20
N GLY A 108 37.73 -45.69 32.55
CA GLY A 108 37.67 -45.34 31.14
C GLY A 108 37.96 -43.88 30.86
N THR A 109 37.94 -43.51 29.61
CA THR A 109 38.20 -42.13 29.13
C THR A 109 36.91 -41.30 29.12
N VAL A 110 36.96 -40.16 29.79
CA VAL A 110 35.93 -39.13 29.71
C VAL A 110 36.23 -38.21 28.55
N ASN A 111 35.34 -38.16 27.58
CA ASN A 111 35.45 -37.27 26.44
C ASN A 111 35.06 -35.86 26.86
N ILE A 112 35.98 -34.91 26.66
CA ILE A 112 35.70 -33.49 26.93
C ILE A 112 35.23 -32.84 25.66
N LYS A 113 33.98 -32.34 25.67
CA LYS A 113 33.43 -31.52 24.60
C LYS A 113 33.63 -30.05 24.97
N PRO A 114 34.58 -29.35 24.36
CA PRO A 114 34.83 -27.94 24.68
C PRO A 114 33.70 -27.06 24.13
N ILE A 115 33.20 -26.16 24.95
CA ILE A 115 32.20 -25.15 24.62
C ILE A 115 32.88 -23.79 24.85
N ASP A 116 33.66 -23.34 23.89
CA ASP A 116 34.53 -22.18 23.98
C ASP A 116 34.16 -21.03 23.06
N SER A 117 33.27 -21.26 22.09
CA SER A 117 32.74 -20.25 21.15
C SER A 117 31.22 -20.05 21.34
N PRO A 118 30.67 -18.89 20.93
CA PRO A 118 29.24 -18.66 20.94
C PRO A 118 28.46 -19.71 20.14
N PHE A 119 29.05 -20.15 19.02
CA PHE A 119 28.44 -21.20 18.20
C PHE A 119 28.41 -22.56 18.93
N SER A 120 29.55 -23.01 19.50
CA SER A 120 29.58 -24.29 20.23
C SER A 120 28.64 -24.27 21.43
N TYR A 121 28.46 -23.12 22.08
CA TYR A 121 27.46 -22.93 23.13
C TYR A 121 26.01 -23.16 22.61
N LEU A 122 25.63 -22.50 21.51
CA LEU A 122 24.30 -22.66 20.92
C LEU A 122 24.05 -24.09 20.42
N ALA A 123 25.05 -24.71 19.81
CA ALA A 123 24.98 -26.09 19.35
C ALA A 123 24.77 -27.08 20.51
N ASP A 124 25.19 -26.72 21.70
CA ASP A 124 25.01 -27.56 22.90
C ASP A 124 23.72 -27.24 23.65
N ILE A 125 23.34 -25.96 23.80
CA ILE A 125 22.21 -25.56 24.67
C ILE A 125 20.84 -25.68 23.97
N LEU A 126 20.78 -25.50 22.63
CA LEU A 126 19.52 -25.61 21.88
C LEU A 126 19.15 -27.08 21.65
N ALA A 127 17.86 -27.37 21.66
CA ALA A 127 17.34 -28.72 21.42
C ALA A 127 17.70 -29.24 20.02
N ASP A 128 17.78 -28.34 19.07
CA ASP A 128 18.09 -28.56 17.63
C ASP A 128 19.41 -27.89 17.20
N GLY A 129 20.24 -27.54 18.15
CA GLY A 129 21.51 -26.84 17.91
C GLY A 129 22.46 -27.60 16.95
N ASN A 130 22.30 -28.90 16.81
CA ASN A 130 23.03 -29.73 15.84
C ASN A 130 22.66 -29.45 14.36
N LEU A 131 21.56 -28.76 14.10
CA LEU A 131 21.16 -28.32 12.75
C LEU A 131 21.86 -27.04 12.31
N LEU A 132 22.45 -26.29 13.26
CA LEU A 132 23.17 -25.07 12.98
C LEU A 132 24.55 -25.39 12.37
N ILE A 133 25.05 -24.49 11.53
CA ILE A 133 26.37 -24.59 10.91
C ILE A 133 27.16 -23.30 11.16
N GLU A 134 28.31 -23.42 11.82
CA GLU A 134 29.11 -22.29 12.28
C GLU A 134 29.44 -21.27 11.17
N LYS A 135 29.87 -21.76 10.00
CA LYS A 135 30.29 -20.94 8.85
C LYS A 135 29.18 -20.10 8.21
N TRP A 136 27.94 -20.28 8.63
CA TRP A 136 26.83 -19.48 8.08
C TRP A 136 26.85 -18.04 8.57
N GLN A 137 27.45 -17.81 9.76
CA GLN A 137 27.47 -16.47 10.35
C GLN A 137 28.78 -16.20 11.11
N SER A 138 29.02 -14.95 11.43
CA SER A 138 30.18 -14.52 12.22
C SER A 138 30.02 -14.83 13.70
N ASN A 139 31.16 -14.88 14.43
CA ASN A 139 31.15 -15.03 15.89
C ASN A 139 30.35 -13.92 16.59
N ASP A 140 30.40 -12.70 16.09
CA ASP A 140 29.59 -11.58 16.60
C ASP A 140 28.10 -11.85 16.50
N PHE A 141 27.66 -12.38 15.36
CA PHE A 141 26.26 -12.77 15.18
C PHE A 141 25.86 -13.86 16.19
N TRP A 142 26.66 -14.93 16.29
CA TRP A 142 26.39 -16.02 17.24
C TRP A 142 26.40 -15.53 18.70
N SER A 143 27.25 -14.57 19.05
CA SER A 143 27.23 -13.94 20.38
C SER A 143 25.91 -13.22 20.67
N ARG A 144 25.33 -12.55 19.66
CA ARG A 144 24.02 -11.91 19.80
C ARG A 144 22.90 -12.95 19.97
N VAL A 145 22.98 -14.08 19.28
CA VAL A 145 22.01 -15.20 19.45
C VAL A 145 22.13 -15.77 20.88
N VAL A 146 23.35 -15.93 21.42
CA VAL A 146 23.57 -16.35 22.84
C VAL A 146 22.83 -15.42 23.80
N ASN A 147 22.92 -14.10 23.59
CA ASN A 147 22.22 -13.14 24.45
C ASN A 147 20.70 -13.32 24.43
N CYS A 148 20.13 -13.76 23.29
CA CYS A 148 18.70 -14.08 23.18
C CYS A 148 18.33 -15.37 23.94
N THR A 149 19.29 -16.27 24.24
CA THR A 149 19.00 -17.55 24.90
C THR A 149 19.18 -17.52 26.41
N SER A 150 19.62 -16.42 26.99
CA SER A 150 19.97 -16.32 28.42
C SER A 150 18.84 -16.65 29.40
N HIS A 151 17.61 -16.63 28.95
CA HIS A 151 16.42 -16.92 29.76
C HIS A 151 15.85 -18.34 29.53
N TYR A 152 16.47 -19.15 28.65
CA TYR A 152 16.03 -20.51 28.42
C TYR A 152 16.85 -21.52 29.22
N ALA A 153 16.20 -22.58 29.72
CA ALA A 153 16.91 -23.72 30.27
C ALA A 153 17.53 -24.55 29.13
N ALA A 154 18.66 -25.21 29.42
CA ALA A 154 19.35 -26.04 28.43
C ALA A 154 18.42 -27.09 27.81
N LYS A 155 18.48 -27.26 26.50
CA LYS A 155 17.67 -28.21 25.71
C LYS A 155 16.14 -28.03 25.77
N THR A 156 15.66 -26.90 26.30
CA THR A 156 14.21 -26.61 26.36
C THR A 156 13.74 -25.71 25.21
N ALA A 157 14.64 -24.92 24.63
CA ALA A 157 14.33 -24.07 23.49
C ALA A 157 14.99 -24.60 22.21
N SER A 158 14.30 -24.41 21.09
CA SER A 158 14.81 -24.62 19.73
C SER A 158 15.32 -23.31 19.14
N PHE A 159 16.08 -23.37 18.05
CA PHE A 159 16.45 -22.18 17.28
C PHE A 159 15.21 -21.48 16.73
N ASP A 160 14.16 -22.23 16.35
CA ASP A 160 12.86 -21.67 15.98
C ASP A 160 12.32 -20.72 17.06
N LYS A 161 12.28 -21.17 18.32
CA LYS A 161 11.80 -20.35 19.44
C LYS A 161 12.63 -19.06 19.60
N VAL A 162 13.94 -19.13 19.43
CA VAL A 162 14.83 -17.95 19.46
C VAL A 162 14.47 -16.96 18.36
N VAL A 163 14.19 -17.45 17.15
CA VAL A 163 13.80 -16.62 16.00
C VAL A 163 12.43 -15.97 16.25
N LEU A 164 11.45 -16.73 16.72
CA LEU A 164 10.10 -16.22 17.02
C LEU A 164 10.16 -15.09 18.06
N ASP A 165 10.88 -15.30 19.16
CA ASP A 165 11.02 -14.28 20.20
C ASP A 165 11.77 -13.04 19.72
N ALA A 166 12.86 -13.21 18.96
CA ALA A 166 13.62 -12.09 18.38
C ALA A 166 12.82 -11.27 17.36
N LEU A 167 11.88 -11.91 16.64
CA LEU A 167 10.97 -11.27 15.70
C LEU A 167 9.69 -10.75 16.38
N ASN A 168 9.45 -11.13 17.64
CA ASN A 168 8.24 -10.83 18.40
C ASN A 168 6.98 -11.33 17.66
N VAL A 169 6.97 -12.61 17.31
CA VAL A 169 5.86 -13.31 16.66
C VAL A 169 5.58 -14.64 17.36
N ASN A 170 4.35 -15.13 17.27
CA ASN A 170 3.97 -16.42 17.88
C ASN A 170 4.22 -17.61 16.94
N GLU A 171 4.19 -17.36 15.65
CA GLU A 171 4.38 -18.33 14.58
C GLU A 171 5.18 -17.68 13.46
N PHE A 172 6.02 -18.45 12.78
CA PHE A 172 6.78 -17.95 11.66
C PHE A 172 5.92 -17.96 10.40
N ASP A 173 5.62 -16.75 9.90
CA ASP A 173 4.99 -16.51 8.60
C ASP A 173 5.83 -15.51 7.81
N PHE A 174 6.35 -15.94 6.66
CA PHE A 174 7.21 -15.10 5.85
C PHE A 174 6.53 -13.83 5.36
N VAL A 175 5.26 -13.90 4.98
CA VAL A 175 4.53 -12.74 4.44
C VAL A 175 4.38 -11.65 5.52
N SER A 176 4.04 -12.04 6.73
CA SER A 176 3.97 -11.12 7.88
C SER A 176 5.32 -10.50 8.23
N VAL A 177 6.40 -11.27 8.13
CA VAL A 177 7.77 -10.81 8.35
C VAL A 177 8.20 -9.86 7.21
N ALA A 178 7.92 -10.21 5.96
CA ALA A 178 8.21 -9.43 4.77
C ALA A 178 7.52 -8.05 4.79
N ALA A 179 6.29 -7.96 5.30
CA ALA A 179 5.57 -6.70 5.46
C ALA A 179 6.29 -5.70 6.40
N ARG A 180 7.16 -6.21 7.29
CA ARG A 180 7.98 -5.41 8.21
C ARG A 180 9.45 -5.37 7.82
N TRP A 181 9.83 -5.89 6.65
CA TRP A 181 11.22 -6.06 6.23
C TRP A 181 12.06 -4.78 6.35
N GLY A 182 11.48 -3.64 5.98
CA GLY A 182 12.14 -2.32 6.08
C GLY A 182 12.43 -1.87 7.52
N THR A 183 11.69 -2.37 8.50
CA THR A 183 11.84 -2.01 9.93
C THR A 183 12.69 -3.01 10.71
N LEU A 184 12.95 -4.20 10.14
CA LEU A 184 13.81 -5.19 10.76
C LEU A 184 15.27 -4.73 10.70
N ASN A 185 15.99 -4.93 11.81
CA ASN A 185 17.43 -4.73 11.82
C ASN A 185 18.17 -5.92 11.16
N ASP A 186 19.46 -5.75 10.86
CA ASP A 186 20.25 -6.77 10.16
C ASP A 186 20.34 -8.10 10.93
N PHE A 187 20.32 -8.08 12.25
CA PHE A 187 20.33 -9.29 13.07
C PHE A 187 19.02 -10.09 12.84
N GLN A 188 17.87 -9.42 12.91
CA GLN A 188 16.57 -10.05 12.68
C GLN A 188 16.45 -10.62 11.26
N LYS A 189 16.89 -9.85 10.24
CA LYS A 189 16.93 -10.33 8.86
C LYS A 189 17.80 -11.57 8.68
N ASN A 190 18.95 -11.61 9.34
CA ASN A 190 19.82 -12.78 9.31
C ASN A 190 19.22 -13.99 10.04
N LEU A 191 18.43 -13.78 11.09
CA LEU A 191 17.67 -14.86 11.73
C LEU A 191 16.64 -15.47 10.77
N VAL A 192 15.90 -14.66 9.99
CA VAL A 192 14.98 -15.12 8.95
C VAL A 192 15.70 -15.96 7.90
N TRP A 193 16.86 -15.47 7.42
CA TRP A 193 17.66 -16.19 6.42
C TRP A 193 18.16 -17.54 6.93
N LEU A 194 18.59 -17.62 8.20
CA LEU A 194 19.03 -18.85 8.85
C LEU A 194 17.86 -19.79 9.11
N TRP A 195 16.70 -19.29 9.46
CA TRP A 195 15.53 -20.11 9.75
C TRP A 195 15.20 -21.04 8.57
N TYR A 196 15.16 -20.51 7.34
CA TYR A 196 14.93 -21.33 6.15
C TYR A 196 16.08 -22.30 5.80
N ARG A 197 17.27 -22.06 6.32
CA ARG A 197 18.40 -23.00 6.18
C ARG A 197 18.32 -24.13 7.18
N VAL A 198 17.84 -23.84 8.37
CA VAL A 198 17.66 -24.82 9.45
C VAL A 198 16.40 -25.64 9.25
N TYR A 199 15.31 -24.98 8.87
CA TYR A 199 13.97 -25.58 8.69
C TYR A 199 13.50 -25.43 7.23
N PRO A 200 14.03 -26.22 6.32
CA PRO A 200 13.62 -26.17 4.93
C PRO A 200 12.18 -26.68 4.76
N THR A 201 11.34 -25.85 4.11
CA THR A 201 9.97 -26.19 3.73
C THR A 201 9.86 -26.41 2.22
N ASP A 202 8.70 -26.86 1.74
CA ASP A 202 8.35 -26.97 0.32
C ASP A 202 7.79 -25.67 -0.27
N GLU A 203 7.76 -24.61 0.51
CA GLU A 203 7.31 -23.27 0.10
C GLU A 203 8.32 -22.61 -0.84
N TYR A 204 7.82 -21.73 -1.69
CA TYR A 204 8.65 -20.88 -2.56
C TYR A 204 9.67 -20.06 -1.76
N TYR A 205 9.27 -19.55 -0.60
CA TYR A 205 10.13 -18.72 0.27
C TYR A 205 11.40 -19.49 0.69
N SER A 206 11.24 -20.74 1.07
CA SER A 206 12.36 -21.63 1.42
C SER A 206 13.32 -21.81 0.24
N TYR A 207 12.77 -22.03 -0.95
CA TYR A 207 13.56 -22.15 -2.17
C TYR A 207 14.35 -20.87 -2.47
N ALA A 208 13.66 -19.71 -2.49
CA ALA A 208 14.27 -18.43 -2.83
C ALA A 208 15.31 -17.97 -1.80
N CYS A 209 15.00 -18.09 -0.49
CA CYS A 209 15.94 -17.75 0.58
C CYS A 209 17.22 -18.59 0.56
N LYS A 210 17.14 -19.86 0.15
CA LYS A 210 18.33 -20.72 -0.02
C LYS A 210 19.23 -20.30 -1.18
N LYS A 211 18.68 -19.63 -2.21
CA LYS A 211 19.42 -19.07 -3.34
C LYS A 211 20.18 -17.80 -3.00
N ALA A 212 19.78 -17.10 -1.93
CA ALA A 212 20.46 -15.90 -1.47
C ALA A 212 21.79 -16.26 -0.82
N SER A 213 22.88 -15.63 -1.27
CA SER A 213 24.22 -15.77 -0.71
C SER A 213 24.36 -14.99 0.62
N CYS A 214 23.59 -13.91 0.75
CA CYS A 214 23.51 -13.07 1.95
C CYS A 214 22.08 -12.51 2.10
N VAL A 215 21.80 -11.97 3.27
CA VAL A 215 20.47 -11.50 3.64
C VAL A 215 19.96 -10.33 2.78
N SER A 216 20.85 -9.49 2.26
CA SER A 216 20.48 -8.36 1.40
C SER A 216 19.90 -8.79 0.04
N GLU A 217 20.22 -9.99 -0.44
CA GLU A 217 19.71 -10.53 -1.69
C GLU A 217 18.31 -11.14 -1.56
N ILE A 218 17.81 -11.39 -0.35
CA ILE A 218 16.52 -12.09 -0.15
C ILE A 218 15.37 -11.43 -0.89
N PRO A 219 15.14 -10.10 -0.80
CA PRO A 219 14.05 -9.47 -1.53
C PRO A 219 14.11 -9.71 -3.04
N GLU A 220 15.31 -9.56 -3.64
CA GLU A 220 15.49 -9.80 -5.08
C GLU A 220 15.32 -11.29 -5.43
N LYS A 221 15.82 -12.20 -4.61
CA LYS A 221 15.63 -13.63 -4.83
C LYS A 221 14.17 -14.06 -4.74
N ILE A 222 13.42 -13.52 -3.78
CA ILE A 222 11.97 -13.72 -3.70
C ILE A 222 11.27 -13.19 -4.96
N ARG A 223 11.70 -12.07 -5.48
CA ARG A 223 11.14 -11.47 -6.70
C ARG A 223 11.45 -12.30 -7.95
N ASP A 224 12.71 -12.71 -8.14
CA ASP A 224 13.25 -13.09 -9.44
C ASP A 224 13.43 -14.60 -9.64
N GLU A 225 13.68 -15.39 -8.60
CA GLU A 225 14.03 -16.82 -8.75
C GLU A 225 12.92 -17.62 -9.45
N ILE A 226 11.65 -17.27 -9.28
CA ILE A 226 10.54 -17.95 -9.97
C ILE A 226 10.60 -17.76 -11.49
N LEU A 227 11.18 -16.65 -11.96
CA LEU A 227 11.30 -16.34 -13.38
C LEU A 227 12.29 -17.27 -14.08
N LEU A 228 13.22 -17.87 -13.32
CA LEU A 228 14.26 -18.77 -13.80
C LEU A 228 13.85 -20.25 -13.81
N ILE A 229 12.70 -20.57 -13.24
CA ILE A 229 12.22 -21.96 -13.12
C ILE A 229 11.35 -22.30 -14.32
N SER A 230 11.55 -23.49 -14.91
CA SER A 230 10.76 -23.96 -16.07
C SER A 230 9.37 -24.48 -15.67
N ASN A 231 9.29 -25.18 -14.55
CA ASN A 231 8.03 -25.78 -14.06
C ASN A 231 7.58 -25.07 -12.79
N ARG A 232 6.63 -24.12 -12.93
CA ARG A 232 6.09 -23.29 -11.85
C ARG A 232 4.75 -23.87 -11.40
N SER A 233 4.61 -24.15 -10.10
CA SER A 233 3.28 -24.48 -9.56
C SER A 233 2.49 -23.18 -9.28
N ASP A 234 1.16 -23.26 -9.41
CA ASP A 234 0.29 -22.12 -9.08
C ASP A 234 0.46 -21.70 -7.62
N ARG A 235 0.68 -22.65 -6.71
CA ARG A 235 0.98 -22.38 -5.30
C ARG A 235 2.22 -21.49 -5.15
N TRP A 236 3.31 -21.79 -5.83
CA TRP A 236 4.54 -21.01 -5.77
C TRP A 236 4.38 -19.62 -6.37
N ILE A 237 3.56 -19.48 -7.42
CA ILE A 237 3.20 -18.18 -7.98
C ILE A 237 2.46 -17.35 -6.94
N GLU A 238 1.46 -17.92 -6.26
CA GLU A 238 0.69 -17.21 -5.22
C GLU A 238 1.55 -16.85 -4.00
N GLU A 239 2.38 -17.75 -3.50
CA GLU A 239 3.32 -17.50 -2.41
C GLU A 239 4.27 -16.35 -2.77
N ARG A 240 4.89 -16.39 -3.94
CA ARG A 240 5.74 -15.31 -4.43
C ARG A 240 4.99 -14.00 -4.54
N MET A 241 3.79 -14.00 -5.10
CA MET A 241 2.97 -12.80 -5.23
C MET A 241 2.67 -12.17 -3.87
N ALA A 242 2.30 -12.98 -2.88
CA ALA A 242 2.06 -12.51 -1.52
C ALA A 242 3.32 -11.89 -0.90
N ALA A 243 4.47 -12.54 -1.05
CA ALA A 243 5.74 -12.04 -0.50
C ALA A 243 6.22 -10.75 -1.18
N VAL A 244 6.17 -10.67 -2.51
CA VAL A 244 6.58 -9.46 -3.25
C VAL A 244 5.68 -8.28 -2.90
N ARG A 245 4.37 -8.51 -2.76
CA ARG A 245 3.43 -7.48 -2.28
C ARG A 245 3.77 -7.02 -0.87
N ALA A 246 4.07 -7.94 0.03
CA ALA A 246 4.44 -7.63 1.40
C ALA A 246 5.77 -6.87 1.51
N LEU A 247 6.77 -7.21 0.69
CA LEU A 247 8.05 -6.51 0.60
C LEU A 247 7.92 -5.08 0.07
N SER A 248 6.81 -4.74 -0.58
CA SER A 248 6.45 -3.39 -1.04
C SER A 248 7.57 -2.71 -1.85
N PHE A 249 7.97 -3.33 -2.96
CA PHE A 249 8.91 -2.73 -3.88
C PHE A 249 8.36 -1.41 -4.43
N HIS A 250 9.17 -0.35 -4.39
CA HIS A 250 8.78 0.97 -4.91
C HIS A 250 8.90 1.06 -6.43
N SER A 251 9.81 0.30 -7.02
CA SER A 251 10.05 0.26 -8.47
C SER A 251 10.67 -1.08 -8.87
N PHE A 252 10.57 -1.40 -10.13
CA PHE A 252 11.24 -2.54 -10.76
C PHE A 252 12.19 -2.02 -11.84
N ASP A 253 13.36 -2.61 -11.92
CA ASP A 253 14.40 -2.23 -12.88
C ASP A 253 14.30 -2.98 -14.22
N ASP A 254 15.04 -2.52 -15.22
CA ASP A 254 15.07 -3.12 -16.55
C ASP A 254 15.54 -4.58 -16.53
N SER A 255 16.35 -4.99 -15.54
CA SER A 255 16.82 -6.36 -15.41
C SER A 255 15.70 -7.34 -15.06
N TYR A 256 14.76 -6.91 -14.24
CA TYR A 256 13.54 -7.67 -13.94
C TYR A 256 12.69 -7.90 -15.19
N PHE A 257 12.43 -6.83 -15.97
CA PHE A 257 11.63 -6.96 -17.18
C PHE A 257 12.36 -7.76 -18.26
N ALA A 258 13.69 -7.69 -18.33
CA ALA A 258 14.47 -8.54 -19.21
C ALA A 258 14.37 -10.04 -18.86
N LEU A 259 14.18 -10.39 -17.60
CA LEU A 259 13.85 -11.76 -17.19
C LEU A 259 12.42 -12.13 -17.57
N MET A 260 11.47 -11.23 -17.37
CA MET A 260 10.07 -11.41 -17.78
C MET A 260 9.93 -11.65 -19.30
N ASP A 261 10.67 -10.90 -20.11
CA ASP A 261 10.66 -11.04 -21.58
C ASP A 261 11.15 -12.41 -22.08
N LYS A 262 11.97 -13.12 -21.28
CA LYS A 262 12.41 -14.50 -21.60
C LYS A 262 11.32 -15.56 -21.38
N LEU A 263 10.22 -15.21 -20.72
CA LEU A 263 9.12 -16.15 -20.53
C LEU A 263 8.37 -16.38 -21.85
N PRO A 264 8.06 -17.65 -22.20
CA PRO A 264 7.55 -17.97 -23.52
C PRO A 264 6.09 -17.60 -23.75
N LEU A 265 5.30 -17.46 -22.67
CA LEU A 265 3.86 -17.24 -22.75
C LEU A 265 3.49 -15.91 -22.09
N ASP A 266 2.75 -15.05 -22.81
CA ASP A 266 2.29 -13.76 -22.32
C ASP A 266 1.31 -13.90 -21.14
N GLU A 267 0.45 -14.92 -21.13
CA GLU A 267 -0.39 -15.22 -19.96
C GLU A 267 0.44 -15.49 -18.70
N THR A 268 1.57 -16.20 -18.82
CA THR A 268 2.46 -16.44 -17.69
C THR A 268 3.11 -15.15 -17.20
N LYS A 269 3.48 -14.24 -18.11
CA LYS A 269 3.99 -12.92 -17.74
C LYS A 269 2.97 -12.16 -16.90
N LEU A 270 1.71 -12.09 -17.36
CA LEU A 270 0.65 -11.39 -16.64
C LEU A 270 0.37 -12.01 -15.25
N LYS A 271 0.36 -13.33 -15.13
CA LYS A 271 0.16 -14.03 -13.84
C LYS A 271 1.26 -13.76 -12.83
N LEU A 272 2.46 -13.41 -13.28
CA LEU A 272 3.62 -13.16 -12.41
C LEU A 272 3.78 -11.69 -12.01
N LEU A 273 2.99 -10.77 -12.54
CA LEU A 273 3.00 -9.36 -12.15
C LEU A 273 2.20 -9.14 -10.86
N THR A 274 2.72 -8.31 -9.95
CA THR A 274 2.00 -7.93 -8.72
C THR A 274 1.06 -6.75 -8.93
N TYR A 275 1.23 -6.02 -10.00
CA TYR A 275 0.50 -4.78 -10.34
C TYR A 275 0.56 -3.69 -9.27
N GLN A 276 1.59 -3.72 -8.42
CA GLN A 276 1.77 -2.70 -7.38
C GLN A 276 2.45 -1.45 -7.92
N THR A 277 3.42 -1.61 -8.81
CA THR A 277 4.19 -0.48 -9.33
C THR A 277 3.66 -0.02 -10.68
N HIS A 278 3.99 1.23 -11.02
CA HIS A 278 3.64 1.80 -12.31
C HIS A 278 4.31 1.06 -13.47
N GLU A 279 5.57 0.66 -13.29
CA GLU A 279 6.35 -0.07 -14.29
C GLU A 279 5.74 -1.44 -14.59
N GLU A 280 5.31 -2.20 -13.58
CA GLU A 280 4.62 -3.48 -13.79
C GLU A 280 3.30 -3.31 -14.55
N LYS A 281 2.51 -2.27 -14.19
CA LYS A 281 1.26 -1.97 -14.90
C LYS A 281 1.51 -1.57 -16.35
N THR A 282 2.52 -0.76 -16.59
CA THR A 282 2.94 -0.36 -17.94
C THR A 282 3.38 -1.58 -18.76
N TYR A 283 4.18 -2.45 -18.17
CA TYR A 283 4.59 -3.70 -18.80
C TYR A 283 3.39 -4.61 -19.10
N ALA A 284 2.42 -4.70 -18.19
CA ALA A 284 1.19 -5.45 -18.42
C ALA A 284 0.42 -4.94 -19.64
N VAL A 285 0.24 -3.63 -19.79
CA VAL A 285 -0.44 -3.04 -20.96
C VAL A 285 0.31 -3.37 -22.25
N LYS A 286 1.65 -3.34 -22.25
CA LYS A 286 2.49 -3.75 -23.38
C LYS A 286 2.25 -5.22 -23.76
N VAL A 287 2.23 -6.12 -22.78
CA VAL A 287 1.99 -7.56 -23.00
C VAL A 287 0.58 -7.77 -23.54
N ILE A 288 -0.43 -7.13 -22.95
CA ILE A 288 -1.83 -7.21 -23.40
C ILE A 288 -1.95 -6.68 -24.83
N SER A 289 -1.29 -5.57 -25.17
CA SER A 289 -1.27 -5.05 -26.55
C SER A 289 -0.79 -6.11 -27.55
N ASN A 290 0.24 -6.89 -27.22
CA ASN A 290 0.71 -7.98 -28.06
C ASN A 290 -0.32 -9.09 -28.19
N MET A 291 -0.91 -9.53 -27.07
CA MET A 291 -1.97 -10.57 -27.09
C MET A 291 -3.16 -10.14 -27.95
N LEU A 292 -3.60 -8.88 -27.85
CA LEU A 292 -4.70 -8.34 -28.66
C LEU A 292 -4.35 -8.28 -30.15
N ARG A 293 -3.09 -7.97 -30.51
CA ARG A 293 -2.58 -8.03 -31.89
C ARG A 293 -2.58 -9.44 -32.45
N ASP A 294 -2.31 -10.43 -31.58
CA ASP A 294 -2.31 -11.86 -31.95
C ASP A 294 -3.73 -12.45 -31.96
N GLY A 295 -4.76 -11.65 -31.75
CA GLY A 295 -6.16 -12.01 -31.89
C GLY A 295 -6.85 -12.47 -30.61
N ALA A 296 -6.26 -12.26 -29.44
CA ALA A 296 -6.95 -12.52 -28.18
C ALA A 296 -8.10 -11.52 -27.97
N GLU A 297 -9.15 -11.99 -27.27
CA GLU A 297 -10.31 -11.15 -26.98
C GLU A 297 -10.16 -10.39 -25.66
N PRO A 298 -10.46 -9.06 -25.64
CA PRO A 298 -10.31 -8.21 -24.45
C PRO A 298 -11.04 -8.76 -23.22
N SER A 299 -12.26 -9.22 -23.37
CA SER A 299 -13.08 -9.78 -22.28
C SER A 299 -12.48 -11.06 -21.69
N ALA A 300 -11.88 -11.91 -22.53
CA ALA A 300 -11.22 -13.14 -22.07
C ALA A 300 -9.96 -12.80 -21.23
N ILE A 301 -9.09 -11.89 -21.70
CA ILE A 301 -7.92 -11.44 -20.94
C ILE A 301 -8.35 -10.80 -19.62
N ALA A 302 -9.31 -9.89 -19.66
CA ALA A 302 -9.82 -9.18 -18.50
C ALA A 302 -10.32 -10.13 -17.41
N THR A 303 -11.18 -11.09 -17.78
CA THR A 303 -11.82 -12.00 -16.83
C THR A 303 -10.86 -13.04 -16.27
N THR A 304 -9.96 -13.59 -17.09
CA THR A 304 -9.10 -14.70 -16.67
C THR A 304 -7.80 -14.29 -16.02
N LEU A 305 -7.28 -13.09 -16.34
CA LEU A 305 -5.93 -12.69 -15.95
C LEU A 305 -5.86 -11.41 -15.11
N LEU A 306 -6.85 -10.52 -15.20
CA LEU A 306 -6.75 -9.18 -14.60
C LEU A 306 -7.77 -8.91 -13.49
N GLU A 307 -8.94 -9.55 -13.51
CA GLU A 307 -10.08 -9.17 -12.65
C GLU A 307 -9.73 -9.17 -11.15
N ARG A 308 -8.87 -10.08 -10.72
CA ARG A 308 -8.42 -10.18 -9.32
C ARG A 308 -7.31 -9.16 -8.98
N ASP A 309 -6.32 -9.02 -9.85
CA ASP A 309 -5.05 -8.37 -9.52
C ASP A 309 -4.92 -6.96 -10.14
N TYR A 310 -5.65 -6.66 -11.21
CA TYR A 310 -5.74 -5.32 -11.81
C TYR A 310 -7.17 -5.02 -12.31
N PRO A 311 -8.15 -4.92 -11.38
CA PRO A 311 -9.57 -4.79 -11.73
C PRO A 311 -9.90 -3.53 -12.52
N SER A 312 -9.19 -2.41 -12.32
CA SER A 312 -9.41 -1.18 -13.08
C SER A 312 -9.15 -1.38 -14.57
N LEU A 313 -8.05 -2.04 -14.95
CA LEU A 313 -7.77 -2.35 -16.35
C LEU A 313 -8.76 -3.40 -16.90
N ALA A 314 -9.10 -4.40 -16.09
CA ALA A 314 -10.11 -5.40 -16.48
C ALA A 314 -11.45 -4.74 -16.80
N SER A 315 -11.92 -3.82 -15.95
CA SER A 315 -13.15 -3.07 -16.16
C SER A 315 -13.07 -2.20 -17.42
N TYR A 316 -11.97 -1.45 -17.57
CA TYR A 316 -11.76 -0.64 -18.79
C TYR A 316 -11.80 -1.47 -20.08
N MET A 317 -11.32 -2.71 -20.06
CA MET A 317 -11.27 -3.57 -21.25
C MET A 317 -12.59 -4.23 -21.60
N LYS A 318 -13.44 -4.60 -20.59
CA LYS A 318 -14.60 -5.47 -20.81
C LYS A 318 -15.95 -4.83 -20.49
N ASP A 319 -15.99 -3.87 -19.55
CA ASP A 319 -17.28 -3.36 -19.06
C ASP A 319 -17.89 -2.36 -20.06
N GLU A 320 -19.21 -2.34 -20.11
CA GLU A 320 -20.03 -1.49 -20.96
C GLU A 320 -20.83 -0.50 -20.09
N MET A 321 -21.26 0.60 -20.68
CA MET A 321 -22.11 1.56 -19.98
C MET A 321 -23.56 1.06 -19.85
N GLY A 322 -24.02 0.28 -20.82
CA GLY A 322 -25.39 -0.19 -20.89
C GLY A 322 -26.43 0.91 -21.18
N CYS A 323 -25.96 2.03 -21.74
CA CYS A 323 -26.83 3.17 -22.08
C CYS A 323 -27.28 3.19 -23.56
N ASP A 324 -26.43 2.66 -24.44
CA ASP A 324 -26.65 2.63 -25.89
C ASP A 324 -25.76 1.58 -26.54
N ASP A 325 -26.35 0.52 -27.08
CA ASP A 325 -25.60 -0.65 -27.61
C ASP A 325 -24.62 -0.27 -28.73
N VAL A 326 -24.97 0.70 -29.60
CA VAL A 326 -24.12 1.14 -30.71
C VAL A 326 -22.87 1.89 -30.17
N ILE A 327 -23.07 2.69 -29.12
CA ILE A 327 -21.97 3.40 -28.49
C ILE A 327 -21.09 2.42 -27.69
N ASP A 328 -21.67 1.46 -27.00
CA ASP A 328 -20.95 0.45 -26.26
C ASP A 328 -20.06 -0.40 -27.19
N GLU A 329 -20.58 -0.83 -28.35
CA GLU A 329 -19.82 -1.54 -29.38
C GLU A 329 -18.66 -0.69 -29.94
N TYR A 330 -18.93 0.57 -30.27
CA TYR A 330 -17.91 1.51 -30.71
C TYR A 330 -16.81 1.70 -29.66
N MET A 331 -17.18 1.95 -28.41
CA MET A 331 -16.22 2.18 -27.33
C MET A 331 -15.38 0.93 -27.00
N ALA A 332 -15.96 -0.27 -27.13
CA ALA A 332 -15.21 -1.52 -27.00
C ALA A 332 -14.16 -1.65 -28.12
N TRP A 333 -14.56 -1.35 -29.39
CA TRP A 333 -13.64 -1.31 -30.52
C TRP A 333 -12.54 -0.24 -30.31
N TYR A 334 -12.91 0.96 -29.85
CA TYR A 334 -11.97 2.05 -29.62
C TYR A 334 -10.95 1.66 -28.54
N ARG A 335 -11.39 1.23 -27.37
CA ARG A 335 -10.52 0.83 -26.25
C ARG A 335 -9.57 -0.31 -26.61
N LYS A 336 -10.05 -1.34 -27.35
CA LYS A 336 -9.21 -2.42 -27.86
C LYS A 336 -8.07 -1.86 -28.72
N ASN A 337 -8.38 -1.04 -29.75
CA ASN A 337 -7.38 -0.50 -30.66
C ASN A 337 -6.48 0.57 -30.01
N LYS A 338 -6.99 1.31 -29.02
CA LYS A 338 -6.21 2.23 -28.19
C LYS A 338 -5.13 1.49 -27.40
N ILE A 339 -5.43 0.35 -26.76
CA ILE A 339 -4.46 -0.50 -26.10
C ILE A 339 -3.44 -1.09 -27.10
N ILE A 340 -3.89 -1.51 -28.28
CA ILE A 340 -3.00 -1.96 -29.35
C ILE A 340 -2.07 -0.84 -29.82
N ASN A 341 -2.43 0.40 -29.58
CA ASN A 341 -1.72 1.61 -29.99
C ASN A 341 -1.52 1.66 -31.52
N ARG A 342 -2.56 1.40 -32.25
CA ARG A 342 -2.58 1.41 -33.71
C ARG A 342 -3.83 2.09 -34.24
N TYR A 343 -3.66 2.96 -35.24
CA TYR A 343 -4.79 3.50 -36.00
C TYR A 343 -5.35 2.42 -36.93
N PRO A 344 -6.59 1.95 -36.71
CA PRO A 344 -7.18 0.85 -37.48
C PRO A 344 -7.90 1.30 -38.74
N GLY A 345 -7.96 2.60 -39.04
CA GLY A 345 -8.87 3.23 -39.99
C GLY A 345 -10.15 3.71 -39.31
N ASP A 346 -11.07 4.28 -40.10
CA ASP A 346 -12.35 4.76 -39.59
C ASP A 346 -13.27 3.60 -39.18
N TYR A 347 -14.10 3.85 -38.18
CA TYR A 347 -15.13 2.87 -37.78
C TYR A 347 -16.14 2.69 -38.93
N PRO A 348 -16.55 1.45 -39.23
CA PRO A 348 -17.37 1.17 -40.42
C PRO A 348 -18.78 1.76 -40.39
N VAL A 349 -19.25 2.17 -39.21
CA VAL A 349 -20.60 2.77 -39.03
C VAL A 349 -20.43 4.26 -38.74
N GLN A 350 -21.11 5.10 -39.54
CA GLN A 350 -21.14 6.54 -39.30
C GLN A 350 -21.89 6.83 -38.00
N MET A 351 -21.22 7.48 -37.07
CA MET A 351 -21.83 7.84 -35.77
C MET A 351 -22.64 9.12 -35.87
N THR A 352 -23.83 9.13 -35.30
CA THR A 352 -24.68 10.31 -35.20
C THR A 352 -25.03 10.57 -33.73
N PHE A 353 -25.05 11.84 -33.34
CA PHE A 353 -25.18 12.23 -31.93
C PHE A 353 -26.49 13.00 -31.65
N ASP A 354 -27.35 13.21 -32.63
CA ASP A 354 -28.57 14.03 -32.51
C ASP A 354 -29.59 13.48 -31.51
N ARG A 355 -29.48 12.18 -31.16
CA ARG A 355 -30.30 11.54 -30.16
C ARG A 355 -29.90 11.86 -28.71
N PHE A 356 -28.73 12.45 -28.50
CA PHE A 356 -28.25 12.78 -27.16
C PHE A 356 -28.44 14.27 -26.85
N ASP A 357 -28.91 14.58 -25.65
CA ASP A 357 -28.96 15.94 -25.14
C ASP A 357 -27.52 16.52 -25.04
N ALA A 358 -27.41 17.82 -25.29
CA ALA A 358 -26.17 18.51 -24.96
C ALA A 358 -25.95 18.51 -23.43
N ARG A 359 -24.72 18.27 -23.00
CA ARG A 359 -24.36 18.16 -21.59
C ARG A 359 -24.85 19.35 -20.73
N TYR A 360 -24.66 20.58 -21.20
CA TYR A 360 -25.09 21.76 -20.46
C TYR A 360 -26.60 21.77 -20.15
N LYS A 361 -27.45 21.21 -21.03
CA LYS A 361 -28.90 21.10 -20.80
C LYS A 361 -29.22 20.13 -19.67
N LEU A 362 -28.46 19.04 -19.54
CA LEU A 362 -28.63 18.09 -18.44
C LEU A 362 -28.18 18.70 -17.12
N MET A 363 -27.06 19.43 -17.12
CA MET A 363 -26.57 20.12 -15.96
C MET A 363 -27.52 21.20 -15.45
N HIS A 364 -28.12 21.98 -16.36
CA HIS A 364 -29.07 23.01 -16.03
C HIS A 364 -30.31 22.49 -15.27
N LYS A 365 -30.75 21.26 -15.58
CA LYS A 365 -31.88 20.62 -14.88
C LYS A 365 -31.61 20.33 -13.41
N LEU A 366 -30.34 20.36 -12.97
CA LEU A 366 -29.91 20.08 -11.59
C LEU A 366 -29.73 21.35 -10.76
N GLN A 367 -29.88 22.54 -11.34
CA GLN A 367 -29.76 23.80 -10.63
C GLN A 367 -30.80 23.91 -9.51
N GLY A 368 -30.36 24.52 -8.38
CA GLY A 368 -31.24 24.75 -7.22
C GLY A 368 -31.32 23.57 -6.23
N GLN A 369 -30.62 22.47 -6.48
CA GLN A 369 -30.43 21.37 -5.51
C GLN A 369 -29.17 21.59 -4.69
N ASP A 370 -29.05 20.98 -3.48
CA ASP A 370 -27.79 20.93 -2.72
C ASP A 370 -26.81 19.97 -3.42
N CYS A 371 -26.18 20.47 -4.47
CA CYS A 371 -25.44 19.72 -5.44
C CYS A 371 -24.08 20.39 -5.69
N VAL A 372 -23.03 19.61 -5.80
CA VAL A 372 -21.71 20.03 -6.27
C VAL A 372 -21.41 19.40 -7.63
N SER A 373 -20.95 20.21 -8.57
CA SER A 373 -20.47 19.74 -9.87
C SER A 373 -18.99 19.38 -9.76
N PHE A 374 -18.67 18.13 -10.01
CA PHE A 374 -17.30 17.64 -10.08
C PHE A 374 -17.00 17.25 -11.52
N TRP A 375 -16.20 18.04 -12.20
CA TRP A 375 -15.88 17.81 -13.57
C TRP A 375 -14.40 17.45 -13.76
N ILE A 376 -14.20 16.40 -14.55
CA ILE A 376 -12.89 15.85 -14.86
C ILE A 376 -12.62 16.25 -16.31
N ASP A 377 -11.61 17.12 -16.50
CA ASP A 377 -11.17 17.61 -17.81
C ASP A 377 -10.73 16.43 -18.68
N GLY A 378 -11.31 16.32 -19.89
CA GLY A 378 -11.05 15.21 -20.81
C GLY A 378 -11.80 13.90 -20.49
N PHE A 379 -12.80 13.90 -19.59
CA PHE A 379 -13.56 12.69 -19.24
C PHE A 379 -14.58 12.33 -20.32
N GLY A 380 -14.08 11.71 -21.39
CA GLY A 380 -14.92 11.09 -22.43
C GLY A 380 -15.65 9.85 -21.95
N SER A 381 -16.69 9.46 -22.69
CA SER A 381 -17.54 8.30 -22.37
C SER A 381 -16.79 6.96 -22.36
N GLU A 382 -15.62 6.86 -22.97
CA GLU A 382 -14.79 5.66 -22.96
C GLU A 382 -14.41 5.18 -21.55
N TYR A 383 -14.25 6.12 -20.61
CA TYR A 383 -13.88 5.83 -19.23
C TYR A 383 -15.07 5.63 -18.28
N THR A 384 -16.29 5.84 -18.77
CA THR A 384 -17.48 5.75 -17.90
C THR A 384 -17.61 4.39 -17.23
N PRO A 385 -17.45 3.24 -17.90
CA PRO A 385 -17.53 1.94 -17.25
C PRO A 385 -16.49 1.76 -16.14
N LEU A 386 -15.25 2.18 -16.38
CA LEU A 386 -14.18 2.17 -15.38
C LEU A 386 -14.56 3.02 -14.16
N PHE A 387 -15.05 4.23 -14.37
CA PHE A 387 -15.43 5.09 -13.26
C PHE A 387 -16.59 4.53 -12.44
N LEU A 388 -17.58 3.94 -13.10
CA LEU A 388 -18.68 3.23 -12.44
C LEU A 388 -18.20 2.04 -11.62
N HIS A 389 -17.20 1.31 -12.13
CA HIS A 389 -16.53 0.24 -11.37
C HIS A 389 -15.84 0.79 -10.11
N GLU A 390 -15.06 1.86 -10.21
CA GLU A 390 -14.36 2.48 -9.07
C GLU A 390 -15.33 3.02 -8.00
N LEU A 391 -16.46 3.59 -8.42
CA LEU A 391 -17.56 3.97 -7.52
C LEU A 391 -18.17 2.75 -6.81
N LYS A 392 -18.42 1.67 -7.56
CA LYS A 392 -19.00 0.43 -7.03
C LYS A 392 -18.08 -0.23 -5.99
N VAL A 393 -16.77 -0.24 -6.23
CA VAL A 393 -15.77 -0.74 -5.25
C VAL A 393 -15.88 0.00 -3.92
N ARG A 394 -16.23 1.30 -3.93
CA ARG A 394 -16.48 2.14 -2.75
C ARG A 394 -17.92 2.06 -2.22
N GLY A 395 -18.74 1.17 -2.78
CA GLY A 395 -20.14 1.02 -2.40
C GLY A 395 -21.02 2.20 -2.82
N ILE A 396 -20.55 3.05 -3.75
CA ILE A 396 -21.30 4.18 -4.31
C ILE A 396 -22.05 3.71 -5.56
N VAL A 397 -23.35 3.95 -5.59
CA VAL A 397 -24.21 3.61 -6.73
C VAL A 397 -24.81 4.91 -7.24
N PRO A 398 -24.59 5.29 -8.51
CA PRO A 398 -25.23 6.45 -9.12
C PRO A 398 -26.75 6.33 -9.15
N GLU A 399 -27.44 7.46 -8.97
CA GLU A 399 -28.88 7.56 -9.17
C GLU A 399 -29.25 7.54 -10.68
N SER A 400 -28.38 8.16 -11.49
CA SER A 400 -28.53 8.11 -12.94
C SER A 400 -27.17 8.27 -13.66
N VAL A 401 -27.08 7.63 -14.80
CA VAL A 401 -25.95 7.78 -15.75
C VAL A 401 -26.59 8.10 -17.11
N LYS A 402 -26.22 9.21 -17.72
CA LYS A 402 -26.74 9.63 -19.03
C LYS A 402 -25.57 10.02 -19.93
N LEU A 403 -25.62 9.53 -21.18
CA LEU A 403 -24.79 10.03 -22.25
C LEU A 403 -25.26 11.41 -22.69
N ALA A 404 -24.34 12.28 -22.98
CA ALA A 404 -24.54 13.62 -23.43
C ALA A 404 -23.48 14.03 -24.47
N THR A 405 -23.74 15.07 -25.23
CA THR A 405 -22.75 15.62 -26.16
C THR A 405 -22.08 16.86 -25.60
N ALA A 406 -20.79 16.95 -25.74
CA ALA A 406 -20.04 18.20 -25.64
C ALA A 406 -20.44 19.13 -26.80
N LEU A 407 -20.26 20.44 -26.65
CA LEU A 407 -20.39 21.39 -27.77
C LEU A 407 -19.16 21.27 -28.70
N LEU A 408 -19.34 21.68 -29.93
CA LEU A 408 -18.27 21.74 -30.92
C LEU A 408 -17.69 23.17 -31.02
N PRO A 409 -16.37 23.28 -31.13
CA PRO A 409 -15.34 22.26 -31.01
C PRO A 409 -15.28 21.64 -29.61
N THR A 410 -14.81 20.38 -29.53
CA THR A 410 -14.71 19.63 -28.25
C THR A 410 -13.48 20.05 -27.46
N GLU A 411 -13.52 21.26 -26.95
CA GLU A 411 -12.49 21.86 -26.09
C GLU A 411 -13.11 22.51 -24.88
N THR A 412 -12.32 22.63 -23.79
CA THR A 412 -12.72 23.26 -22.53
C THR A 412 -13.29 24.67 -22.76
N GLU A 413 -12.66 25.48 -23.64
CA GLU A 413 -13.08 26.86 -23.94
C GLU A 413 -14.56 26.98 -24.35
N TYR A 414 -15.11 25.94 -25.01
CA TYR A 414 -16.50 25.92 -25.47
C TYR A 414 -17.43 25.10 -24.55
N ASN A 415 -16.90 24.48 -23.54
CA ASN A 415 -17.59 23.46 -22.75
C ASN A 415 -17.55 23.68 -21.22
N HIS A 416 -17.44 24.94 -20.75
CA HIS A 416 -17.40 25.30 -19.33
C HIS A 416 -18.65 26.06 -18.86
N GLN A 417 -19.80 25.93 -19.55
CA GLN A 417 -21.00 26.75 -19.30
C GLN A 417 -21.61 26.61 -17.90
N TRP A 418 -21.28 25.57 -17.15
CA TRP A 418 -21.73 25.46 -15.77
C TRP A 418 -20.95 26.30 -14.78
N ASP A 419 -19.71 26.72 -15.11
CA ASP A 419 -18.87 27.55 -14.21
C ASP A 419 -19.53 28.91 -13.94
N GLU A 420 -20.32 29.39 -14.89
CA GLU A 420 -21.04 30.66 -14.79
C GLU A 420 -22.25 30.58 -13.83
N HIS A 421 -22.75 29.37 -13.56
CA HIS A 421 -24.00 29.11 -12.86
C HIS A 421 -23.82 28.35 -11.53
N ASP A 422 -22.63 27.85 -11.26
CA ASP A 422 -22.37 26.98 -10.12
C ASP A 422 -21.11 27.41 -9.38
N SER A 423 -21.29 28.20 -8.29
CA SER A 423 -20.19 28.61 -7.40
C SER A 423 -19.49 27.42 -6.70
N MET A 424 -20.01 26.22 -6.87
CA MET A 424 -19.51 24.98 -6.27
C MET A 424 -18.91 24.01 -7.28
N ALA A 425 -18.58 24.47 -8.49
CA ALA A 425 -17.92 23.65 -9.49
C ALA A 425 -16.47 23.34 -9.08
N ILE A 426 -16.09 22.06 -9.12
CA ILE A 426 -14.74 21.59 -8.83
C ILE A 426 -14.15 21.01 -10.09
N LYS A 427 -13.07 21.61 -10.59
CA LYS A 427 -12.33 21.12 -11.75
C LYS A 427 -11.19 20.18 -11.36
N TRP A 428 -10.97 19.14 -12.17
CA TRP A 428 -9.85 18.21 -12.05
C TRP A 428 -9.15 18.00 -13.39
N ASP A 429 -7.98 18.61 -13.57
CA ASP A 429 -7.24 18.68 -14.85
C ASP A 429 -6.32 17.48 -15.13
N ARG A 430 -6.20 16.52 -14.21
CA ARG A 430 -5.17 15.47 -14.28
C ARG A 430 -5.31 14.55 -15.47
N LEU A 431 -6.54 14.20 -15.88
CA LEU A 431 -6.77 13.27 -16.97
C LEU A 431 -6.32 13.87 -18.30
N ASP A 432 -6.75 15.11 -18.58
CA ASP A 432 -6.35 15.83 -19.80
C ASP A 432 -4.83 16.02 -19.90
N SER A 433 -4.19 16.37 -18.77
CA SER A 433 -2.73 16.48 -18.71
C SER A 433 -2.01 15.19 -19.05
N PHE A 434 -2.53 14.03 -18.62
CA PHE A 434 -1.95 12.73 -18.98
C PHE A 434 -2.27 12.35 -20.44
N SER A 435 -3.42 12.73 -20.95
CA SER A 435 -3.83 12.46 -22.32
C SER A 435 -2.92 13.17 -23.34
N HIS A 436 -2.62 14.45 -23.11
CA HIS A 436 -1.81 15.23 -24.05
C HIS A 436 -0.30 14.96 -24.00
N LYS A 437 0.28 14.94 -22.82
CA LYS A 437 1.75 14.99 -22.64
C LYS A 437 2.34 13.71 -22.09
N GLY A 438 1.51 12.84 -21.50
CA GLY A 438 2.04 11.81 -20.63
C GLY A 438 2.76 12.41 -19.41
N MET A 439 3.56 11.62 -18.73
CA MET A 439 4.48 12.13 -17.71
C MET A 439 5.78 12.62 -18.37
N PRO A 440 6.43 13.68 -17.86
CA PRO A 440 7.63 14.25 -18.47
C PRO A 440 8.76 13.24 -18.70
N ASP A 441 8.88 12.25 -17.82
CA ASP A 441 9.93 11.24 -17.85
C ASP A 441 9.51 9.95 -18.56
N ASP A 442 8.28 9.88 -19.01
CA ASP A 442 7.69 8.67 -19.58
C ASP A 442 7.30 8.90 -21.04
N LYS A 443 8.10 8.32 -21.92
CA LYS A 443 7.88 8.36 -23.39
C LYS A 443 6.98 7.23 -23.88
N SER A 444 6.56 6.32 -23.01
CA SER A 444 5.73 5.18 -23.39
C SER A 444 4.25 5.53 -23.32
N TYR A 445 3.52 5.36 -24.40
CA TYR A 445 2.07 5.52 -24.43
C TYR A 445 1.35 4.55 -23.49
N TYR A 446 1.90 3.35 -23.27
CA TYR A 446 1.32 2.40 -22.32
C TYR A 446 1.34 2.91 -20.87
N SER A 447 2.36 3.68 -20.52
CA SER A 447 2.41 4.37 -19.25
C SER A 447 1.36 5.47 -19.15
N CYS A 448 1.11 6.21 -20.23
CA CYS A 448 0.01 7.18 -20.28
C CYS A 448 -1.34 6.52 -19.97
N ILE A 449 -1.63 5.35 -20.55
CA ILE A 449 -2.85 4.57 -20.25
C ILE A 449 -2.92 4.26 -18.75
N VAL A 450 -1.83 3.78 -18.14
CA VAL A 450 -1.80 3.45 -16.70
C VAL A 450 -2.08 4.68 -15.85
N HIS A 451 -1.53 5.84 -16.19
CA HIS A 451 -1.81 7.10 -15.49
C HIS A 451 -3.28 7.53 -15.66
N GLN A 452 -3.82 7.47 -16.88
CA GLN A 452 -5.23 7.76 -17.14
C GLN A 452 -6.15 6.89 -16.29
N LEU A 453 -5.92 5.57 -16.25
CA LEU A 453 -6.73 4.65 -15.43
C LEU A 453 -6.65 4.97 -13.93
N SER A 454 -5.48 5.39 -13.43
CA SER A 454 -5.30 5.72 -12.02
C SER A 454 -6.08 6.95 -11.56
N VAL A 455 -6.39 7.88 -12.46
CA VAL A 455 -7.18 9.09 -12.15
C VAL A 455 -8.56 8.72 -11.60
N PHE A 456 -9.18 7.65 -12.11
CA PHE A 456 -10.56 7.31 -11.76
C PHE A 456 -10.70 6.73 -10.35
N SER A 457 -9.70 6.02 -9.84
CA SER A 457 -9.69 5.60 -8.44
C SER A 457 -9.61 6.80 -7.49
N ASP A 458 -8.75 7.78 -7.81
CA ASP A 458 -8.65 9.02 -7.06
C ASP A 458 -9.93 9.86 -7.18
N ALA A 459 -10.54 9.92 -8.38
CA ALA A 459 -11.78 10.63 -8.62
C ALA A 459 -12.96 10.02 -7.83
N ALA A 460 -13.06 8.69 -7.77
CA ALA A 460 -14.08 8.02 -6.97
C ALA A 460 -13.91 8.29 -5.47
N LYS A 461 -12.66 8.35 -4.98
CA LYS A 461 -12.37 8.79 -3.61
C LYS A 461 -12.81 10.23 -3.38
N LYS A 462 -12.57 11.12 -4.36
CA LYS A 462 -13.00 12.51 -4.26
C LYS A 462 -14.53 12.64 -4.21
N VAL A 463 -15.25 11.84 -4.96
CA VAL A 463 -16.72 11.77 -4.87
C VAL A 463 -17.17 11.33 -3.46
N GLU A 464 -16.53 10.33 -2.86
CA GLU A 464 -16.82 9.90 -1.49
C GLU A 464 -16.66 11.06 -0.49
N GLU A 465 -15.55 11.80 -0.57
CA GLU A 465 -15.30 13.00 0.24
C GLU A 465 -16.37 14.11 0.02
N LEU A 466 -16.79 14.32 -1.23
CA LEU A 466 -17.82 15.33 -1.55
C LEU A 466 -19.19 14.95 -1.01
N LEU A 467 -19.54 13.66 -1.05
CA LEU A 467 -20.78 13.15 -0.47
C LEU A 467 -20.85 13.28 1.06
N GLU A 468 -19.75 13.54 1.75
CA GLU A 468 -19.79 13.88 3.18
C GLU A 468 -20.49 15.23 3.44
N ASN A 469 -20.41 16.15 2.48
CA ASN A 469 -20.86 17.52 2.63
C ASN A 469 -22.02 17.95 1.73
N HIS A 470 -22.30 17.18 0.67
CA HIS A 470 -23.35 17.49 -0.31
C HIS A 470 -24.37 16.34 -0.44
N GLU A 471 -25.62 16.70 -0.72
CA GLU A 471 -26.67 15.72 -0.95
C GLU A 471 -26.50 15.04 -2.32
N TYR A 472 -26.05 15.80 -3.31
CA TYR A 472 -25.80 15.33 -4.65
C TYR A 472 -24.37 15.70 -5.11
N VAL A 473 -23.74 14.78 -5.80
CA VAL A 473 -22.51 15.02 -6.57
C VAL A 473 -22.81 14.70 -8.03
N VAL A 474 -22.58 15.64 -8.91
CA VAL A 474 -22.72 15.44 -10.36
C VAL A 474 -21.33 15.39 -10.96
N VAL A 475 -20.97 14.23 -11.54
CA VAL A 475 -19.69 14.03 -12.20
C VAL A 475 -19.88 14.07 -13.71
N THR A 476 -19.04 14.83 -14.41
CA THR A 476 -19.06 14.92 -15.86
C THR A 476 -17.71 15.31 -16.41
N GLY A 477 -17.50 15.16 -17.72
CA GLY A 477 -16.40 15.76 -18.49
C GLY A 477 -16.87 16.95 -19.31
N ASP A 478 -15.94 17.75 -19.76
CA ASP A 478 -16.17 18.81 -20.75
C ASP A 478 -16.13 18.27 -22.18
N HIS A 479 -15.18 17.38 -22.47
CA HIS A 479 -15.00 16.64 -23.70
C HIS A 479 -14.28 15.31 -23.39
N GLY A 480 -14.01 14.52 -24.41
CA GLY A 480 -13.05 13.43 -24.36
C GLY A 480 -11.90 13.68 -25.34
N SER A 481 -11.00 12.71 -25.50
CA SER A 481 -9.83 12.80 -26.34
C SER A 481 -9.66 11.58 -27.25
N SER A 482 -8.97 11.77 -28.39
CA SER A 482 -8.77 10.73 -29.41
C SER A 482 -7.30 10.35 -29.56
N ARG A 483 -6.99 9.09 -29.27
CA ARG A 483 -5.68 8.50 -29.63
C ARG A 483 -5.54 8.32 -31.14
N PHE A 484 -6.63 7.99 -31.80
CA PHE A 484 -6.55 7.73 -33.25
C PHE A 484 -6.35 8.98 -34.06
N ALA A 485 -6.92 10.10 -33.64
CA ALA A 485 -6.62 11.39 -34.28
C ALA A 485 -5.15 11.78 -34.12
N ALA A 486 -4.55 11.52 -32.94
CA ALA A 486 -3.12 11.72 -32.73
C ALA A 486 -2.26 10.78 -33.59
N LEU A 487 -2.62 9.50 -33.67
CA LEU A 487 -1.91 8.54 -34.52
C LEU A 487 -2.04 8.88 -36.00
N ALA A 488 -3.24 9.27 -36.46
CA ALA A 488 -3.48 9.65 -37.82
C ALA A 488 -2.71 10.92 -38.24
N PHE A 489 -2.55 11.87 -37.32
CA PHE A 489 -1.76 13.09 -37.53
C PHE A 489 -0.30 12.79 -37.89
N HIS A 490 0.28 11.73 -37.34
CA HIS A 490 1.67 11.32 -37.61
C HIS A 490 1.81 10.33 -38.78
N GLN A 491 0.71 9.91 -39.43
CA GLN A 491 0.79 8.94 -40.53
C GLN A 491 0.82 9.59 -41.87
N GLU A 492 1.86 9.33 -42.67
CA GLU A 492 2.03 9.85 -44.01
C GLU A 492 0.91 9.49 -44.99
N ASN A 493 0.20 8.39 -44.77
CA ASN A 493 -0.91 7.94 -45.62
C ASN A 493 -2.27 8.60 -45.26
N VAL A 494 -2.36 9.36 -44.21
CA VAL A 494 -3.55 10.15 -43.87
C VAL A 494 -3.39 11.53 -44.50
N ILE A 495 -4.11 11.74 -45.60
CA ILE A 495 -4.03 12.99 -46.37
C ILE A 495 -4.77 14.09 -45.60
N PRO A 496 -4.09 15.20 -45.24
CA PRO A 496 -4.73 16.32 -44.57
C PRO A 496 -5.69 17.05 -45.48
N ILE A 497 -6.73 17.62 -44.92
CA ILE A 497 -7.66 18.49 -45.67
C ILE A 497 -7.16 19.92 -45.63
N SER A 498 -7.07 20.55 -46.80
CA SER A 498 -6.67 21.94 -46.86
C SER A 498 -7.67 22.86 -46.18
N ALA A 499 -7.20 23.63 -45.20
CA ALA A 499 -8.04 24.59 -44.49
C ALA A 499 -8.63 25.66 -45.44
N PRO A 500 -9.85 26.12 -45.23
CA PRO A 500 -10.44 27.21 -46.03
C PRO A 500 -9.60 28.49 -45.96
N LYS A 501 -9.63 29.27 -47.02
CA LYS A 501 -9.01 30.62 -47.01
C LYS A 501 -9.67 31.47 -45.91
N LYS A 502 -8.90 32.30 -45.23
CA LYS A 502 -9.33 33.15 -44.13
C LYS A 502 -9.95 32.32 -42.95
N SER A 503 -9.27 31.27 -42.61
CA SER A 503 -9.58 30.50 -41.41
C SER A 503 -8.34 30.38 -40.53
N THR A 504 -8.52 29.99 -39.29
CA THR A 504 -7.44 29.69 -38.36
C THR A 504 -7.52 28.23 -37.94
N VAL A 505 -6.50 27.43 -38.25
CA VAL A 505 -6.38 26.03 -37.86
C VAL A 505 -6.02 25.93 -36.37
N ARG A 506 -6.70 25.07 -35.63
CA ARG A 506 -6.57 24.86 -34.18
C ARG A 506 -6.42 23.38 -33.85
N SER A 507 -5.90 23.09 -32.66
CA SER A 507 -5.86 21.76 -32.03
C SER A 507 -5.34 20.66 -32.98
N PHE A 508 -4.10 20.82 -33.45
CA PHE A 508 -3.47 19.88 -34.37
C PHE A 508 -4.34 19.59 -35.62
N GLY A 509 -5.10 20.61 -36.06
CA GLY A 509 -5.97 20.49 -37.22
C GLY A 509 -7.30 19.81 -36.98
N ARG A 510 -7.72 19.61 -35.73
CA ARG A 510 -9.04 19.03 -35.45
C ARG A 510 -10.20 19.94 -35.85
N PHE A 511 -9.96 21.26 -35.87
CA PHE A 511 -10.95 22.23 -36.36
C PHE A 511 -10.30 23.49 -36.93
N CYS A 512 -11.12 24.25 -37.69
CA CYS A 512 -10.80 25.58 -38.17
C CYS A 512 -11.81 26.60 -37.67
N GLU A 513 -11.35 27.70 -37.11
CA GLU A 513 -12.14 28.90 -36.84
C GLU A 513 -12.29 29.69 -38.16
N LEU A 514 -13.51 30.00 -38.58
CA LEU A 514 -13.81 30.72 -39.78
C LEU A 514 -13.89 32.24 -39.53
N ASP A 515 -13.27 33.06 -40.37
CA ASP A 515 -13.39 34.51 -40.32
C ASP A 515 -14.83 34.95 -40.69
N ASP A 516 -15.36 36.04 -40.12
CA ASP A 516 -16.69 36.58 -40.40
C ASP A 516 -16.95 36.88 -41.86
N ASN A 517 -15.86 37.16 -42.61
CA ASN A 517 -15.88 37.44 -44.05
C ASN A 517 -15.77 36.19 -44.96
N THR A 518 -15.82 35.02 -44.37
CA THR A 518 -15.68 33.77 -45.12
C THR A 518 -17.02 33.32 -45.68
N GLY A 519 -17.70 34.01 -46.51
CA GLY A 519 -18.95 33.67 -47.18
C GLY A 519 -19.73 32.41 -46.75
N ASP A 520 -20.71 31.97 -47.50
CA ASP A 520 -21.41 30.66 -47.23
C ASP A 520 -20.44 29.51 -47.54
N ILE A 521 -19.90 28.91 -46.48
CA ILE A 521 -19.07 27.71 -46.60
C ILE A 521 -20.00 26.48 -46.61
N ILE A 522 -19.92 25.73 -47.68
CA ILE A 522 -20.43 24.36 -47.74
C ILE A 522 -19.49 23.48 -46.89
N ALA A 523 -20.03 22.63 -46.01
CA ALA A 523 -19.27 21.65 -45.27
C ALA A 523 -18.32 20.88 -46.23
N LEU A 524 -17.04 20.82 -45.86
CA LEU A 524 -16.06 20.00 -46.59
C LEU A 524 -16.33 18.51 -46.28
N PRO A 525 -15.85 17.58 -47.12
CA PRO A 525 -15.93 16.16 -46.76
C PRO A 525 -15.34 15.91 -45.38
N HIS A 526 -16.00 15.07 -44.62
CA HIS A 526 -15.57 14.72 -43.25
C HIS A 526 -15.45 15.91 -42.27
N THR A 527 -16.32 16.91 -42.48
CA THR A 527 -16.39 18.06 -41.54
C THR A 527 -17.85 18.39 -41.18
N VAL A 528 -18.04 18.92 -40.00
CA VAL A 528 -19.30 19.46 -39.49
C VAL A 528 -19.13 20.97 -39.27
N LEU A 529 -20.13 21.73 -39.72
CA LEU A 529 -20.19 23.16 -39.40
C LEU A 529 -20.79 23.34 -38.01
N ALA A 530 -20.08 24.01 -37.15
CA ALA A 530 -20.52 24.33 -35.79
C ALA A 530 -20.50 25.84 -35.56
N THR A 531 -21.35 26.28 -34.61
CA THR A 531 -21.36 27.66 -34.12
C THR A 531 -21.25 27.64 -32.60
N SER A 532 -20.28 28.33 -32.06
CA SER A 532 -20.08 28.46 -30.63
C SER A 532 -19.52 29.87 -30.33
N ASN A 533 -19.96 30.49 -29.23
CA ASN A 533 -19.53 31.84 -28.81
C ASN A 533 -19.62 32.90 -29.93
N GLY A 534 -20.64 32.78 -30.81
CA GLY A 534 -20.87 33.71 -31.94
C GLY A 534 -19.91 33.54 -33.12
N LYS A 535 -19.02 32.57 -33.10
CA LYS A 535 -18.09 32.22 -34.18
C LYS A 535 -18.47 30.91 -34.87
N ARG A 536 -18.06 30.78 -36.13
CA ARG A 536 -18.26 29.57 -36.92
C ARG A 536 -17.00 28.72 -37.01
N TYR A 537 -17.19 27.42 -36.98
CA TYR A 537 -16.10 26.43 -37.00
C TYR A 537 -16.41 25.34 -38.01
N LEU A 538 -15.38 24.88 -38.74
CA LEU A 538 -15.40 23.56 -39.37
C LEU A 538 -14.64 22.58 -38.48
N VAL A 539 -15.32 21.50 -38.12
CA VAL A 539 -14.80 20.51 -37.16
C VAL A 539 -14.71 19.16 -37.86
N MET A 540 -13.60 18.46 -37.74
CA MET A 540 -13.41 17.11 -38.29
C MET A 540 -14.35 16.11 -37.64
N ASP A 541 -15.07 15.29 -38.44
CA ASP A 541 -15.93 14.22 -37.97
C ASP A 541 -15.32 12.81 -38.10
N ASN A 542 -14.06 12.75 -38.51
CA ASN A 542 -13.23 11.56 -38.55
C ASN A 542 -11.83 11.85 -37.97
N TYR A 543 -10.85 10.99 -38.23
CA TYR A 543 -9.48 11.11 -37.70
C TYR A 543 -8.52 11.94 -38.56
N GLN A 544 -8.98 12.51 -39.69
CA GLN A 544 -8.16 13.42 -40.48
C GLN A 544 -7.93 14.75 -39.77
N HIS A 545 -7.10 15.57 -40.33
CA HIS A 545 -6.77 16.90 -39.79
C HIS A 545 -6.70 17.97 -40.92
N PHE A 546 -6.90 19.21 -40.52
CA PHE A 546 -6.69 20.35 -41.41
C PHE A 546 -5.21 20.69 -41.50
N SER A 547 -4.73 20.96 -42.69
CA SER A 547 -3.44 21.59 -42.94
C SER A 547 -3.62 23.07 -43.27
N VAL A 548 -2.67 23.89 -42.86
CA VAL A 548 -2.62 25.31 -43.23
C VAL A 548 -2.31 25.42 -44.71
N SER A 549 -3.14 26.10 -45.46
CA SER A 549 -2.94 26.33 -46.89
C SER A 549 -3.41 27.72 -47.35
N GLY A 550 -2.72 28.31 -48.31
CA GLY A 550 -3.08 29.61 -48.90
C GLY A 550 -3.07 30.75 -47.85
N ASN A 551 -4.26 31.38 -47.63
CA ASN A 551 -4.41 32.47 -46.65
C ASN A 551 -4.99 31.98 -45.31
N ALA A 552 -4.94 30.71 -45.02
CA ALA A 552 -5.29 30.19 -43.70
C ALA A 552 -4.15 30.48 -42.70
N ALA A 553 -4.47 30.75 -41.47
CA ALA A 553 -3.53 30.98 -40.37
C ALA A 553 -3.56 29.82 -39.36
N GLY A 554 -2.65 29.84 -38.40
CA GLY A 554 -2.58 28.87 -37.31
C GLY A 554 -1.84 27.59 -37.70
N GLY A 555 -2.24 26.49 -37.07
CA GLY A 555 -1.54 25.21 -37.16
C GLY A 555 -0.64 25.00 -35.93
N ASN A 556 -0.51 23.77 -35.48
CA ASN A 556 0.40 23.43 -34.40
C ASN A 556 1.80 23.28 -35.01
N THR A 557 2.74 23.97 -34.42
CA THR A 557 4.10 24.13 -34.97
C THR A 557 5.03 23.00 -34.55
N ASP A 558 4.71 22.24 -33.53
CA ASP A 558 5.57 21.17 -32.98
C ASP A 558 4.92 19.81 -33.15
N GLU A 559 5.07 19.21 -34.35
CA GLU A 559 4.61 17.85 -34.65
C GLU A 559 5.21 16.79 -33.72
N HIS A 560 6.31 17.12 -33.02
CA HIS A 560 7.04 16.20 -32.15
C HIS A 560 6.45 16.13 -30.73
N ASP A 561 5.55 17.04 -30.36
CA ASP A 561 5.02 17.10 -28.98
C ASP A 561 3.76 16.25 -28.76
N VAL A 562 3.13 15.69 -29.79
CA VAL A 562 1.95 14.84 -29.65
C VAL A 562 2.36 13.41 -29.34
N VAL A 563 2.57 13.11 -28.07
CA VAL A 563 2.87 11.74 -27.60
C VAL A 563 1.59 10.99 -27.25
N GLY A 564 0.60 11.67 -26.72
CA GLY A 564 -0.64 11.11 -26.18
C GLY A 564 -1.83 11.18 -27.12
N GLU A 565 -2.84 11.93 -26.75
CA GLU A 565 -4.15 12.08 -27.40
C GLU A 565 -4.42 13.53 -27.74
N ILE A 566 -5.29 13.79 -28.67
CA ILE A 566 -5.76 15.14 -29.05
C ILE A 566 -7.28 15.19 -29.03
N HIS A 567 -7.85 16.39 -28.98
CA HIS A 567 -9.27 16.66 -29.00
C HIS A 567 -9.59 17.90 -29.85
N GLY A 568 -10.84 18.29 -29.93
CA GLY A 568 -11.33 19.40 -30.75
C GLY A 568 -12.23 18.94 -31.88
N GLY A 569 -12.27 17.64 -32.19
CA GLY A 569 -13.06 17.02 -33.27
C GLY A 569 -14.47 16.59 -32.87
N ASN A 570 -15.11 15.84 -33.75
CA ASN A 570 -16.49 15.32 -33.59
C ASN A 570 -16.52 13.79 -33.66
N THR A 571 -15.42 13.07 -33.31
CA THR A 571 -15.50 11.62 -33.16
C THR A 571 -16.22 11.25 -31.87
N ALA A 572 -16.69 10.01 -31.74
CA ALA A 572 -17.52 9.64 -30.60
C ALA A 572 -16.80 9.77 -29.26
N GLU A 573 -15.51 9.39 -29.21
CA GLU A 573 -14.68 9.48 -27.99
C GLU A 573 -14.36 10.94 -27.62
N GLU A 574 -14.29 11.87 -28.60
CA GLU A 574 -14.11 13.30 -28.32
C GLU A 574 -15.42 13.97 -27.90
N ARG A 575 -16.55 13.54 -28.52
CA ARG A 575 -17.85 14.21 -28.45
C ARG A 575 -18.73 13.76 -27.29
N LEU A 576 -18.70 12.46 -26.97
CA LEU A 576 -19.60 11.89 -25.97
C LEU A 576 -18.97 11.94 -24.58
N VAL A 577 -19.72 12.49 -23.65
CA VAL A 577 -19.42 12.57 -22.24
C VAL A 577 -20.56 12.00 -21.41
N SER A 578 -20.30 11.63 -20.18
CA SER A 578 -21.36 11.18 -19.25
C SER A 578 -21.73 12.27 -18.26
N VAL A 579 -23.01 12.34 -17.92
CA VAL A 579 -23.52 13.08 -16.76
C VAL A 579 -23.99 12.05 -15.74
N ILE A 580 -23.24 11.93 -14.65
CA ILE A 580 -23.43 10.93 -13.60
C ILE A 580 -23.92 11.62 -12.35
N VAL A 581 -25.16 11.36 -11.95
CA VAL A 581 -25.75 11.93 -10.75
C VAL A 581 -25.66 10.92 -9.62
N ILE A 582 -25.04 11.31 -8.53
CA ILE A 582 -24.80 10.47 -7.36
C ILE A 582 -25.50 11.13 -6.17
N LYS A 583 -26.39 10.38 -5.52
CA LYS A 583 -27.09 10.82 -4.34
C LYS A 583 -26.51 10.17 -3.09
N ARG A 584 -26.36 10.95 -2.04
CA ARG A 584 -25.98 10.42 -0.74
C ARG A 584 -27.03 9.46 -0.20
N LYS A 585 -26.60 8.30 0.33
CA LYS A 585 -27.52 7.25 0.87
C LYS A 585 -28.24 7.66 2.14
N GLN A 586 -27.63 8.50 2.99
CA GLN A 586 -28.21 8.99 4.24
C GLN A 586 -28.34 10.51 4.20
N PRO A 587 -29.44 11.08 4.70
CA PRO A 587 -29.55 12.53 4.79
C PRO A 587 -28.41 13.11 5.57
N LEU A 588 -27.92 14.27 5.15
CA LEU A 588 -26.89 15.01 5.89
C LEU A 588 -27.44 15.39 7.28
N PRO A 589 -26.66 15.20 8.36
CA PRO A 589 -27.04 15.76 9.63
C PRO A 589 -27.27 17.25 9.49
N PRO A 590 -28.23 17.83 10.20
CA PRO A 590 -28.48 19.28 10.15
C PRO A 590 -27.17 20.04 10.43
N VAL A 591 -26.91 21.09 9.64
CA VAL A 591 -25.79 21.98 9.91
C VAL A 591 -26.02 22.62 11.26
N THR A 592 -25.00 22.60 12.11
CA THR A 592 -25.02 23.32 13.37
C THR A 592 -23.95 24.41 13.37
N CYS A 593 -24.26 25.53 14.02
CA CYS A 593 -23.39 26.68 14.13
C CYS A 593 -22.97 26.88 15.59
N LYS A 594 -21.71 27.18 15.81
CA LYS A 594 -21.16 27.53 17.14
C LYS A 594 -20.19 28.69 17.04
N PRO A 595 -20.17 29.61 18.01
CA PRO A 595 -19.17 30.67 18.08
C PRO A 595 -17.78 30.06 18.40
N LYS A 596 -16.79 30.34 17.57
CA LYS A 596 -15.40 29.89 17.78
C LYS A 596 -14.81 30.70 19.00
N GLY A 597 -14.20 29.95 19.93
CA GLY A 597 -13.66 30.58 21.15
C GLY A 597 -14.70 30.96 22.21
N GLY A 598 -15.91 30.35 22.17
CA GLY A 598 -16.96 30.54 23.17
C GLY A 598 -17.91 31.70 22.88
N LEU A 599 -18.86 31.96 23.80
CA LEU A 599 -19.98 32.88 23.58
C LEU A 599 -19.63 34.36 23.80
N PHE A 600 -18.52 34.65 24.43
CA PHE A 600 -18.17 36.03 24.78
C PHE A 600 -17.56 36.81 23.63
N VAL A 601 -17.92 38.09 23.53
CA VAL A 601 -17.40 39.06 22.54
C VAL A 601 -17.04 40.37 23.21
N THR A 602 -16.16 41.14 22.58
CA THR A 602 -15.83 42.52 23.01
C THR A 602 -16.57 43.48 22.09
N LYS A 603 -17.24 44.49 22.71
CA LYS A 603 -17.94 45.55 21.98
C LYS A 603 -17.13 46.83 22.05
N LYS A 604 -16.82 47.44 20.89
CA LYS A 604 -16.15 48.74 20.77
C LYS A 604 -17.01 49.67 19.94
N ASN A 605 -17.57 50.73 20.53
CA ASN A 605 -18.43 51.68 19.82
C ASN A 605 -19.58 51.04 19.01
N GLY A 606 -20.17 49.98 19.56
CA GLY A 606 -21.23 49.24 18.86
C GLY A 606 -20.76 48.26 17.79
N HIS A 607 -19.45 48.10 17.58
CA HIS A 607 -18.84 47.16 16.66
C HIS A 607 -18.48 45.84 17.38
N VAL A 608 -18.85 44.72 16.85
CA VAL A 608 -18.59 43.37 17.38
C VAL A 608 -18.15 42.47 16.25
N GLU A 609 -17.07 41.73 16.47
CA GLU A 609 -16.57 40.68 15.55
C GLU A 609 -16.64 39.32 16.20
N LYS A 610 -17.07 38.34 15.46
CA LYS A 610 -17.12 36.93 15.91
C LYS A 610 -16.92 35.94 14.78
N ASN A 611 -16.03 34.99 15.00
CA ASN A 611 -15.93 33.85 14.12
C ASN A 611 -16.99 32.80 14.48
N LEU A 612 -17.74 32.35 13.48
CA LEU A 612 -18.67 31.25 13.58
C LEU A 612 -18.07 30.00 12.92
N GLN A 613 -18.19 28.89 13.58
CA GLN A 613 -17.74 27.60 13.10
C GLN A 613 -18.95 26.70 12.87
N PHE A 614 -18.98 26.04 11.74
CA PHE A 614 -20.04 25.13 11.33
C PHE A 614 -19.62 23.68 11.44
N SER A 615 -20.56 22.78 11.65
CA SER A 615 -20.30 21.32 11.73
C SER A 615 -19.81 20.71 10.42
N ARG A 616 -20.01 21.41 9.30
CA ARG A 616 -19.50 21.07 7.96
C ARG A 616 -19.31 22.35 7.15
N PRO A 617 -18.53 22.34 6.05
CA PRO A 617 -18.42 23.48 5.16
C PRO A 617 -19.78 23.98 4.66
N ILE A 618 -19.94 25.28 4.60
CA ILE A 618 -21.10 25.96 4.02
C ILE A 618 -20.64 26.91 2.92
N SER A 619 -21.45 27.06 1.88
CA SER A 619 -21.16 27.91 0.72
C SER A 619 -21.70 29.33 0.86
N THR A 620 -22.84 29.48 1.54
CA THR A 620 -23.48 30.78 1.77
C THR A 620 -23.82 30.94 3.24
N LEU A 621 -23.59 32.17 3.74
CA LEU A 621 -23.94 32.54 5.10
C LEU A 621 -24.60 33.91 5.11
N GLU A 622 -25.80 33.99 5.66
CA GLU A 622 -26.48 35.21 5.98
C GLU A 622 -26.70 35.24 7.48
N VAL A 623 -26.28 36.34 8.12
CA VAL A 623 -26.46 36.54 9.55
C VAL A 623 -27.15 37.88 9.77
N SER A 624 -28.17 37.86 10.62
CA SER A 624 -28.82 39.09 11.04
C SER A 624 -28.98 39.12 12.57
N TYR A 625 -29.02 40.33 13.12
CA TYR A 625 -29.36 40.56 14.51
C TYR A 625 -30.20 41.84 14.60
N ASP A 626 -31.22 41.84 15.40
CA ASP A 626 -32.14 43.00 15.59
C ASP A 626 -32.60 43.63 14.26
N ASN A 627 -32.94 42.74 13.26
CA ASN A 627 -33.31 43.10 11.88
C ASN A 627 -32.24 43.86 11.08
N LYS A 628 -30.99 43.81 11.49
CA LYS A 628 -29.82 44.35 10.77
C LYS A 628 -28.99 43.21 10.19
N GLU A 629 -28.57 43.36 8.96
CA GLU A 629 -27.67 42.40 8.32
C GLU A 629 -26.24 42.56 8.80
N ALA A 630 -25.55 41.45 9.00
CA ALA A 630 -24.13 41.39 9.34
C ALA A 630 -23.27 41.20 8.09
N THR A 631 -22.06 41.72 8.11
CA THR A 631 -21.06 41.39 7.10
C THR A 631 -20.43 40.05 7.41
N CYS A 632 -20.48 39.13 6.46
CA CYS A 632 -19.95 37.75 6.61
C CYS A 632 -18.82 37.50 5.61
N THR A 633 -17.67 37.03 6.10
CA THR A 633 -16.51 36.69 5.25
C THR A 633 -15.92 35.35 5.68
N MET A 634 -15.69 34.43 4.74
CA MET A 634 -15.07 33.16 5.02
C MET A 634 -13.56 33.29 5.17
N ASN A 635 -13.03 32.73 6.26
CA ASN A 635 -11.59 32.69 6.53
C ASN A 635 -10.92 31.50 5.85
N ALA A 636 -9.61 31.52 5.73
CA ALA A 636 -8.82 30.43 5.14
C ALA A 636 -8.95 29.08 5.89
N ASP A 637 -9.38 29.11 7.15
CA ASP A 637 -9.59 27.90 7.98
C ASP A 637 -11.04 27.37 7.95
N GLY A 638 -11.88 27.92 7.05
CA GLY A 638 -13.28 27.52 6.88
C GLY A 638 -14.24 28.08 7.94
N ALA A 639 -13.78 28.86 8.90
CA ALA A 639 -14.64 29.62 9.80
C ALA A 639 -15.13 30.90 9.13
N TRP A 640 -16.29 31.41 9.52
CA TRP A 640 -16.84 32.66 8.99
C TRP A 640 -16.71 33.76 9.99
N LEU A 641 -16.01 34.84 9.62
CA LEU A 641 -15.96 36.09 10.37
C LEU A 641 -17.29 36.83 10.13
N VAL A 642 -18.00 37.12 11.21
CA VAL A 642 -19.23 37.86 11.24
C VAL A 642 -18.96 39.19 11.94
N ILE A 643 -19.26 40.28 11.27
CA ILE A 643 -19.09 41.65 11.75
C ILE A 643 -20.47 42.30 11.95
N LEU A 644 -20.72 42.75 13.17
CA LEU A 644 -21.98 43.37 13.58
C LEU A 644 -21.71 44.87 13.94
N ASP A 645 -22.46 45.74 13.35
CA ASP A 645 -22.39 47.19 13.62
C ASP A 645 -23.65 47.74 14.29
N GLY A 646 -23.46 48.72 15.16
CA GLY A 646 -24.56 49.37 15.88
C GLY A 646 -25.22 48.48 16.94
N VAL A 647 -24.42 47.60 17.58
CA VAL A 647 -24.86 46.74 18.68
C VAL A 647 -25.06 47.57 19.95
N THR A 648 -26.29 47.57 20.46
CA THR A 648 -26.67 48.32 21.66
C THR A 648 -26.82 47.46 22.91
N THR A 649 -27.16 46.17 22.73
CA THR A 649 -27.43 45.22 23.81
C THR A 649 -26.18 44.45 24.25
N ASP A 650 -26.21 43.87 25.44
CA ASP A 650 -25.15 43.02 25.98
C ASP A 650 -25.37 41.54 25.69
N ASP A 651 -26.59 41.13 25.40
CA ASP A 651 -26.95 39.83 24.82
C ASP A 651 -27.34 40.02 23.35
N ILE A 652 -26.61 39.39 22.46
CA ILE A 652 -26.80 39.51 21.02
C ILE A 652 -27.33 38.15 20.49
N THR A 653 -28.55 38.13 19.99
CA THR A 653 -29.10 36.93 19.38
C THR A 653 -28.98 37.05 17.86
N LEU A 654 -28.23 36.11 17.27
CA LEU A 654 -28.01 36.01 15.83
C LEU A 654 -29.04 35.09 15.22
N SER A 655 -29.69 35.54 14.17
CA SER A 655 -30.39 34.68 13.22
C SER A 655 -29.39 34.29 12.12
N VAL A 656 -29.19 33.01 11.95
CA VAL A 656 -28.16 32.45 11.07
C VAL A 656 -28.84 31.62 9.97
N ILE A 657 -28.65 31.99 8.72
CA ILE A 657 -29.08 31.20 7.56
C ILE A 657 -27.84 30.70 6.85
N ALA A 658 -27.67 29.38 6.80
CA ALA A 658 -26.55 28.72 6.11
C ALA A 658 -27.09 27.88 4.96
N ASN A 659 -26.54 28.06 3.77
CA ASN A 659 -26.99 27.38 2.55
C ASN A 659 -28.54 27.52 2.37
N GLY A 660 -29.08 28.71 2.61
CA GLY A 660 -30.52 28.99 2.49
C GLY A 660 -31.41 28.36 3.56
N ARG A 661 -30.85 27.73 4.62
CA ARG A 661 -31.59 27.12 5.73
C ARG A 661 -31.38 27.89 7.03
N LEU A 662 -32.47 28.22 7.71
CA LEU A 662 -32.43 28.85 9.02
C LEU A 662 -31.92 27.83 10.07
N LEU A 663 -30.89 28.22 10.79
CA LEU A 663 -30.31 27.43 11.89
C LEU A 663 -30.85 27.91 13.25
N PRO A 664 -30.66 27.13 14.33
CA PRO A 664 -30.92 27.60 15.68
C PRO A 664 -30.16 28.86 15.99
N ASN A 665 -30.82 29.82 16.64
CA ASN A 665 -30.22 31.11 16.99
C ASN A 665 -28.95 30.94 17.82
N VAL A 666 -27.97 31.77 17.54
CA VAL A 666 -26.69 31.83 18.26
C VAL A 666 -26.70 33.05 19.16
N THR A 667 -26.55 32.87 20.47
CA THR A 667 -26.48 33.96 21.43
C THR A 667 -25.04 34.26 21.78
N LEU A 668 -24.62 35.55 21.64
CA LEU A 668 -23.33 36.06 22.06
C LEU A 668 -23.53 37.00 23.28
N LYS A 669 -22.55 37.02 24.18
CA LYS A 669 -22.55 37.87 25.37
C LYS A 669 -21.42 38.87 25.31
N VAL A 670 -21.72 40.15 25.46
CA VAL A 670 -20.71 41.21 25.53
C VAL A 670 -20.00 41.12 26.88
N LYS A 671 -18.68 41.04 26.87
CA LYS A 671 -17.91 41.22 28.12
C LYS A 671 -18.02 42.66 28.54
N THR A 672 -18.72 42.93 29.63
CA THR A 672 -18.56 44.19 30.38
C THR A 672 -17.11 44.22 30.84
N GLN A 673 -16.35 45.28 30.45
CA GLN A 673 -15.05 45.50 31.04
C GLN A 673 -15.26 45.81 32.51
N GLY A 674 -15.22 44.81 33.35
CA GLY A 674 -15.00 44.99 34.76
C GLY A 674 -13.61 45.58 34.93
N ILE A 675 -13.49 46.71 35.63
CA ILE A 675 -12.24 47.24 36.13
C ILE A 675 -11.59 46.07 36.88
N SER A 676 -10.50 45.53 36.38
CA SER A 676 -9.70 44.58 37.15
C SER A 676 -9.06 45.38 38.26
N LYS A 677 -9.65 45.37 39.46
CA LYS A 677 -8.88 45.60 40.67
C LYS A 677 -7.83 44.50 40.72
N ASN A 678 -6.58 44.88 40.56
CA ASN A 678 -5.45 44.09 41.03
C ASN A 678 -5.53 44.06 42.56
N ASP A 679 -6.35 43.22 43.12
CA ASP A 679 -6.17 42.73 44.47
C ASP A 679 -5.25 41.52 44.37
N ASP A 680 -3.96 41.78 44.39
CA ASP A 680 -2.97 40.79 44.78
C ASP A 680 -2.97 40.69 46.31
N PRO A 681 -3.61 39.68 46.93
CA PRO A 681 -3.61 39.52 48.36
C PRO A 681 -2.29 39.04 48.92
N PHE A 682 -1.26 38.79 48.10
CA PHE A 682 0.05 38.26 48.48
C PHE A 682 1.23 39.12 48.00
N GLY A 683 0.99 40.45 47.78
CA GLY A 683 2.07 41.39 47.56
C GLY A 683 2.97 41.52 48.79
N GLY A 684 4.12 40.82 48.73
CA GLY A 684 5.24 41.01 49.62
C GLY A 684 5.39 40.03 50.78
N VAL A 685 5.88 38.85 50.50
CA VAL A 685 6.86 38.17 51.36
C VAL A 685 7.90 37.54 50.44
N GLY A 686 9.07 38.14 50.38
CA GLY A 686 10.26 37.51 49.89
C GLY A 686 10.71 36.42 50.88
N LEU A 687 10.98 35.23 50.36
CA LEU A 687 11.96 34.31 50.85
C LEU A 687 12.58 33.61 49.63
#